data_4279c39fc0d4b31485f5c7e938119e17
#
_entry.id   4279c39fc0d4b31485f5c7e938119e17
#
_cell.length_a   1.000
_cell.length_b   1.000
_cell.length_c   1.000
_cell.angle_alpha   90.00
_cell.angle_beta   90.00
_cell.angle_gamma   90.00
#
_symmetry.space_group_name_H-M   'P 1'
#
loop_
_entity.id
_entity.type
_entity.pdbx_description
1 polymer ?
#
loop_
_entity_poly.entity_id
_entity_poly.type
_entity_poly.pdbx_seq_one_letter_code
_entity_poly.pdbx_strand_id
1 'polypeptide(L)'
;MGFASYKYTFRLNASHTNVGRDSRVHAHTFEIALYMKPDTESFVAYDVTEKAVNNYLNGFSGKLINSIPPFNEISPTVENIGEVFFVYISEILSRAGYQLIKLEISESPHRIFSISEGELGEQKISRLLRHMETIRHADSDLLPAFVAEAIDRSEEKKVTDSSDTPVTSESDAEYSFSSGKSISTTTNLEFIFCVFLMIIAGAAVMIAVILSDIYPLGLDIHGHLFKSDLMYHEIGKGNWFPLYTQYWYNGVQPFRYWAPLPYYCMALLQFIGGGSVMNAYLIFIWLSFTVGGIGWLLFARKLGRPWLGFFFALLWFMLPENFRVFFGEGNLPRMFIAMFIPYILYALWQFVCYKRKWMIIPLILLMPLAILGHLMIAAMIGVASAIFLLIYSIVNRRYIESITALFAMFFTFALAGIWVYPALVGGLTSMGSDATSSVMASTSQSLLISLNPFLRLDGGIGKLYFGLSIVIISLIGIFLSNRKGMPGFTTFLIIVIGTSTAITPLILLLPLSEYFWVSRFTPIVYAMFIIAVLEWKSLKKVVLIAMCVCLLLDIIPTLSLSAFDKIMNVPATHEVINQTADEYLYTEAKIAAKQRVSMMDLSKQGPLASYVFGTLDPKTQYVFGWAWQGASTALNIAYLNEALEKGNYLYMFDRNLELGADSVLIDKQDIKGETDLTALLDAADRVGYKLAQESERNLLFVYPVDSTFGVMTEYSCLAIGTTAALVPGILPYYHPGDKLVIDDYSAEELIHYDKIYLSGFFYNDRKVAEKLVREIAEGGVEVFIDMSRIPADPLTNRMTFLDVDAQPITFSNSYPTLITEDAVIYPKLFADEYETWNTVYLNGLTNVTAYAWFENSPRLDFIGTGETENITYIGFNLLFHAYMAEDLDVKEILNSVMTLEEDNLPKRTIVPLTIEYSKNTITIISEYDNVNTTIAYQDIFESDQNIRSMNNFLIVDKGTTVITMEYPHLGAAILVTASGVFAELAVIYLFLRKSKKQVRKPAAKVI
;
A
#
# COMPACT_ATOMS: atom_id res chain seq x y z
N MET A 1 1.91 -46.27 2.44
CA MET A 1 2.17 -45.16 3.39
C MET A 1 2.67 -44.03 2.57
N GLY A 2 1.92 -42.92 2.48
CA GLY A 2 2.35 -41.72 1.78
C GLY A 2 3.40 -41.03 2.61
N PHE A 3 4.61 -40.87 2.10
CA PHE A 3 5.67 -40.14 2.76
C PHE A 3 5.44 -38.63 2.51
N ALA A 4 5.41 -37.84 3.56
CA ALA A 4 5.42 -36.38 3.44
C ALA A 4 6.76 -35.91 2.84
N SER A 5 6.72 -35.12 1.79
CA SER A 5 7.90 -34.52 1.17
C SER A 5 7.75 -32.99 1.17
N TYR A 6 8.85 -32.28 1.27
CA TYR A 6 8.87 -30.82 1.09
C TYR A 6 9.03 -30.52 -0.39
N LYS A 7 8.31 -29.52 -0.88
CA LYS A 7 8.49 -28.96 -2.22
C LYS A 7 9.10 -27.57 -2.10
N TYR A 8 10.24 -27.36 -2.75
CA TYR A 8 10.89 -26.05 -2.91
C TYR A 8 10.87 -25.64 -4.36
N THR A 9 10.58 -24.38 -4.63
CA THR A 9 10.56 -23.87 -6.00
C THR A 9 11.56 -22.73 -6.13
N PHE A 10 12.42 -22.81 -7.16
CA PHE A 10 13.44 -21.85 -7.49
C PHE A 10 13.26 -21.33 -8.91
N ARG A 11 13.73 -20.12 -9.17
CA ARG A 11 13.75 -19.53 -10.51
C ARG A 11 15.19 -19.20 -10.91
N LEU A 12 15.57 -19.59 -12.12
CA LEU A 12 16.88 -19.34 -12.69
C LEU A 12 16.73 -18.61 -14.03
N ASN A 13 17.18 -17.36 -14.09
CA ASN A 13 17.24 -16.60 -15.34
C ASN A 13 18.58 -16.86 -16.02
N ALA A 14 18.58 -17.54 -17.15
CA ALA A 14 19.80 -17.84 -17.89
C ALA A 14 19.53 -17.95 -19.39
N SER A 15 20.58 -17.81 -20.22
CA SER A 15 20.49 -18.01 -21.64
C SER A 15 21.20 -19.28 -22.09
N HIS A 16 20.74 -19.94 -23.14
CA HIS A 16 21.36 -21.11 -23.73
C HIS A 16 21.17 -21.19 -25.24
N THR A 17 21.92 -22.07 -25.89
CA THR A 17 21.72 -22.43 -27.29
C THR A 17 21.65 -23.96 -27.42
N ASN A 18 20.69 -24.46 -28.19
CA ASN A 18 20.63 -25.87 -28.55
C ASN A 18 21.51 -26.14 -29.75
N VAL A 19 22.31 -27.20 -29.73
CA VAL A 19 23.11 -27.64 -30.85
C VAL A 19 22.20 -28.24 -31.90
N GLY A 20 21.75 -27.44 -32.84
CA GLY A 20 20.86 -27.81 -33.97
C GLY A 20 20.59 -26.57 -34.80
N ARG A 21 19.91 -26.66 -35.93
CA ARG A 21 19.79 -25.66 -36.99
C ARG A 21 19.50 -24.18 -36.63
N ASP A 22 19.19 -23.87 -35.37
CA ASP A 22 19.04 -22.53 -34.84
C ASP A 22 20.12 -22.23 -33.82
N SER A 23 21.18 -21.56 -34.22
CA SER A 23 22.32 -21.15 -33.39
C SER A 23 22.05 -19.82 -32.62
N ARG A 24 20.80 -19.42 -32.43
CA ARG A 24 20.47 -18.18 -31.68
C ARG A 24 20.49 -18.46 -30.18
N VAL A 25 21.11 -17.54 -29.43
CA VAL A 25 21.05 -17.50 -27.97
C VAL A 25 19.67 -17.02 -27.57
N HIS A 26 18.97 -17.80 -26.71
CA HIS A 26 17.70 -17.39 -26.11
C HIS A 26 17.78 -17.42 -24.60
N ALA A 27 17.14 -16.46 -23.95
CA ALA A 27 17.08 -16.36 -22.53
C ALA A 27 15.75 -16.95 -22.03
N HIS A 28 15.83 -17.71 -20.92
CA HIS A 28 14.66 -18.30 -20.28
C HIS A 28 14.70 -18.06 -18.78
N THR A 29 13.51 -18.04 -18.17
CA THR A 29 13.34 -18.21 -16.73
C THR A 29 13.03 -19.69 -16.49
N PHE A 30 14.03 -20.47 -16.07
CA PHE A 30 13.80 -21.85 -15.67
C PHE A 30 13.10 -21.87 -14.31
N GLU A 31 11.96 -22.56 -14.21
CA GLU A 31 11.35 -22.91 -12.94
C GLU A 31 11.80 -24.29 -12.52
N ILE A 32 12.33 -24.40 -11.30
CA ILE A 32 12.93 -25.62 -10.76
C ILE A 32 12.22 -25.98 -9.47
N ALA A 33 11.54 -27.12 -9.42
CA ALA A 33 10.90 -27.62 -8.22
C ALA A 33 11.65 -28.86 -7.69
N LEU A 34 12.05 -28.79 -6.43
CA LEU A 34 12.75 -29.86 -5.73
C LEU A 34 11.79 -30.51 -4.73
N TYR A 35 11.66 -31.84 -4.82
CA TYR A 35 10.91 -32.64 -3.84
C TYR A 35 11.90 -33.41 -2.99
N MET A 36 11.93 -33.16 -1.69
CA MET A 36 12.90 -33.71 -0.79
C MET A 36 12.33 -34.17 0.54
N LYS A 37 12.99 -35.11 1.19
CA LYS A 37 12.66 -35.58 2.54
C LYS A 37 13.91 -35.48 3.44
N PRO A 38 13.75 -35.30 4.75
CA PRO A 38 14.86 -35.37 5.69
C PRO A 38 15.40 -36.81 5.76
N ASP A 39 16.72 -36.91 5.78
CA ASP A 39 17.41 -38.20 5.85
C ASP A 39 17.63 -38.70 7.30
N THR A 40 17.56 -37.78 8.27
CA THR A 40 17.69 -38.02 9.70
C THR A 40 16.66 -37.25 10.52
N GLU A 41 16.42 -37.67 11.78
CA GLU A 41 15.55 -36.92 12.72
C GLU A 41 16.13 -35.56 13.15
N SER A 42 17.32 -35.18 12.71
CA SER A 42 17.93 -33.89 13.00
C SER A 42 17.40 -32.83 12.05
N PHE A 43 16.72 -31.84 12.61
CA PHE A 43 16.19 -30.71 11.88
C PHE A 43 17.32 -29.80 11.40
N VAL A 44 17.48 -29.63 10.09
CA VAL A 44 18.30 -28.58 9.49
C VAL A 44 17.42 -27.42 9.10
N ALA A 45 17.85 -26.21 9.43
CA ALA A 45 17.05 -25.02 9.14
C ALA A 45 16.81 -24.86 7.64
N TYR A 46 15.57 -24.64 7.25
CA TYR A 46 15.12 -24.52 5.85
C TYR A 46 15.88 -23.45 5.07
N ASP A 47 16.23 -22.34 5.72
CA ASP A 47 16.99 -21.22 5.15
C ASP A 47 18.42 -21.61 4.73
N VAL A 48 19.04 -22.55 5.41
CA VAL A 48 20.38 -23.05 5.06
C VAL A 48 20.30 -23.87 3.77
N THR A 49 19.31 -24.73 3.66
CA THR A 49 19.08 -25.56 2.48
C THR A 49 18.73 -24.71 1.25
N GLU A 50 17.84 -23.74 1.42
CA GLU A 50 17.46 -22.81 0.37
C GLU A 50 18.64 -21.98 -0.12
N LYS A 51 19.45 -21.43 0.78
CA LYS A 51 20.66 -20.68 0.44
C LYS A 51 21.69 -21.55 -0.30
N ALA A 52 21.87 -22.80 0.11
CA ALA A 52 22.81 -23.69 -0.55
C ALA A 52 22.42 -23.97 -2.00
N VAL A 53 21.15 -24.22 -2.27
CA VAL A 53 20.63 -24.43 -3.63
C VAL A 53 20.67 -23.14 -4.45
N ASN A 54 20.26 -22.02 -3.88
CA ASN A 54 20.32 -20.72 -4.56
C ASN A 54 21.76 -20.33 -4.91
N ASN A 55 22.73 -20.58 -4.04
CA ASN A 55 24.14 -20.31 -4.32
C ASN A 55 24.64 -21.13 -5.52
N TYR A 56 24.22 -22.36 -5.66
CA TYR A 56 24.55 -23.18 -6.82
C TYR A 56 23.90 -22.62 -8.09
N LEU A 57 22.61 -22.32 -8.06
CA LEU A 57 21.84 -21.78 -9.20
C LEU A 57 22.35 -20.40 -9.64
N ASN A 58 22.78 -19.56 -8.69
CA ASN A 58 23.36 -18.25 -8.98
C ASN A 58 24.65 -18.33 -9.82
N GLY A 59 25.32 -19.46 -9.81
CA GLY A 59 26.46 -19.73 -10.69
C GLY A 59 26.10 -19.63 -12.18
N PHE A 60 24.84 -19.85 -12.53
CA PHE A 60 24.28 -19.84 -13.89
C PHE A 60 23.47 -18.55 -14.18
N SER A 61 23.02 -17.86 -13.16
CA SER A 61 22.11 -16.72 -13.29
C SER A 61 22.73 -15.57 -14.12
N GLY A 62 21.98 -15.10 -15.14
CA GLY A 62 22.39 -14.04 -16.04
C GLY A 62 23.48 -14.44 -17.04
N LYS A 63 23.83 -15.72 -17.13
CA LYS A 63 24.94 -16.19 -17.99
C LYS A 63 24.47 -17.12 -19.11
N LEU A 64 25.35 -17.29 -20.11
CA LEU A 64 25.17 -18.30 -21.15
C LEU A 64 25.55 -19.67 -20.59
N ILE A 65 24.57 -20.57 -20.38
CA ILE A 65 24.78 -21.90 -19.78
C ILE A 65 25.82 -22.71 -20.55
N ASN A 66 25.84 -22.61 -21.89
CA ASN A 66 26.82 -23.29 -22.75
C ASN A 66 28.31 -22.95 -22.42
N SER A 67 28.57 -21.84 -21.76
CA SER A 67 29.92 -21.44 -21.37
C SER A 67 30.38 -21.96 -20.02
N ILE A 68 29.47 -22.64 -19.28
CA ILE A 68 29.68 -23.06 -17.91
C ILE A 68 29.78 -24.60 -17.88
N PRO A 69 30.85 -25.20 -17.35
CA PRO A 69 30.92 -26.63 -17.16
C PRO A 69 29.77 -27.18 -16.28
N PRO A 70 29.20 -28.35 -16.59
CA PRO A 70 29.60 -29.28 -17.67
C PRO A 70 28.93 -28.97 -19.03
N PHE A 71 28.18 -27.88 -19.16
CA PHE A 71 27.39 -27.54 -20.36
C PHE A 71 28.24 -27.01 -21.51
N ASN A 72 29.54 -26.74 -21.30
CA ASN A 72 30.51 -26.56 -22.36
C ASN A 72 30.78 -27.83 -23.19
N GLU A 73 30.47 -29.01 -22.62
CA GLU A 73 30.62 -30.31 -23.25
C GLU A 73 29.27 -31.05 -23.47
N ILE A 74 28.29 -30.75 -22.63
CA ILE A 74 26.93 -31.31 -22.67
C ILE A 74 26.00 -30.21 -23.21
N SER A 75 25.25 -30.50 -24.28
CA SER A 75 24.26 -29.54 -24.81
C SER A 75 23.24 -29.20 -23.73
N PRO A 76 22.98 -27.93 -23.40
CA PRO A 76 22.07 -27.52 -22.34
C PRO A 76 20.61 -27.53 -22.79
N THR A 77 20.10 -28.72 -23.14
CA THR A 77 18.65 -28.96 -23.28
C THR A 77 18.02 -29.01 -21.88
N VAL A 78 16.71 -28.78 -21.78
CA VAL A 78 15.99 -28.83 -20.48
C VAL A 78 16.21 -30.15 -19.76
N GLU A 79 16.24 -31.26 -20.50
CA GLU A 79 16.50 -32.58 -19.97
C GLU A 79 17.92 -32.69 -19.40
N ASN A 80 18.93 -32.30 -20.17
CA ASN A 80 20.32 -32.33 -19.73
C ASN A 80 20.59 -31.40 -18.54
N ILE A 81 19.96 -30.20 -18.54
CA ILE A 81 20.04 -29.29 -17.41
C ILE A 81 19.41 -29.93 -16.18
N GLY A 82 18.24 -30.52 -16.32
CA GLY A 82 17.52 -31.21 -15.23
C GLY A 82 18.32 -32.38 -14.65
N GLU A 83 18.93 -33.20 -15.49
CA GLU A 83 19.77 -34.32 -15.05
C GLU A 83 21.03 -33.86 -14.31
N VAL A 84 21.71 -32.83 -14.83
CA VAL A 84 22.91 -32.27 -14.18
C VAL A 84 22.51 -31.65 -12.84
N PHE A 85 21.45 -30.86 -12.83
CA PHE A 85 20.96 -30.23 -11.61
C PHE A 85 20.48 -31.26 -10.58
N PHE A 86 19.83 -32.35 -11.02
CA PHE A 86 19.44 -33.42 -10.11
C PHE A 86 20.64 -33.99 -9.38
N VAL A 87 21.73 -34.36 -10.10
CA VAL A 87 22.92 -34.97 -9.51
C VAL A 87 23.61 -33.98 -8.55
N TYR A 88 23.81 -32.72 -8.97
CA TYR A 88 24.58 -31.78 -8.18
C TYR A 88 23.80 -31.24 -6.96
N ILE A 89 22.52 -30.99 -7.14
CA ILE A 89 21.66 -30.56 -6.04
C ILE A 89 21.40 -31.73 -5.08
N SER A 90 21.31 -32.96 -5.55
CA SER A 90 21.19 -34.15 -4.68
C SER A 90 22.40 -34.25 -3.75
N GLU A 91 23.62 -34.02 -4.27
CA GLU A 91 24.86 -34.01 -3.45
C GLU A 91 24.87 -32.84 -2.45
N ILE A 92 24.42 -31.68 -2.84
CA ILE A 92 24.30 -30.51 -1.95
C ILE A 92 23.28 -30.79 -0.83
N LEU A 93 22.14 -31.35 -1.18
CA LEU A 93 21.06 -31.65 -0.23
C LEU A 93 21.44 -32.82 0.72
N SER A 94 22.15 -33.84 0.22
CA SER A 94 22.60 -34.95 1.07
C SER A 94 23.54 -34.49 2.20
N ARG A 95 24.39 -33.50 1.91
CA ARG A 95 25.26 -32.88 2.93
C ARG A 95 24.47 -32.03 3.91
N ALA A 96 23.32 -31.51 3.50
CA ALA A 96 22.41 -30.78 4.36
C ALA A 96 21.40 -31.68 5.11
N GLY A 97 21.55 -33.00 5.02
CA GLY A 97 20.69 -34.00 5.68
C GLY A 97 19.33 -34.19 5.02
N TYR A 98 19.24 -33.90 3.71
CA TYR A 98 18.03 -34.12 2.91
C TYR A 98 18.30 -35.03 1.72
N GLN A 99 17.37 -35.92 1.40
CA GLN A 99 17.37 -36.71 0.19
C GLN A 99 16.47 -36.05 -0.86
N LEU A 100 17.03 -35.76 -2.04
CA LEU A 100 16.25 -35.32 -3.20
C LEU A 100 15.53 -36.49 -3.83
N ILE A 101 14.19 -36.47 -3.78
CA ILE A 101 13.35 -37.54 -4.32
C ILE A 101 13.07 -37.30 -5.81
N LYS A 102 12.79 -36.04 -6.18
CA LYS A 102 12.37 -35.64 -7.51
C LYS A 102 12.79 -34.19 -7.77
N LEU A 103 13.20 -33.92 -9.00
CA LEU A 103 13.40 -32.56 -9.53
C LEU A 103 12.52 -32.40 -10.76
N GLU A 104 11.83 -31.27 -10.83
CA GLU A 104 11.12 -30.79 -12.01
C GLU A 104 11.78 -29.51 -12.49
N ILE A 105 12.01 -29.37 -13.78
CA ILE A 105 12.53 -28.16 -14.41
C ILE A 105 11.75 -27.85 -15.67
N SER A 106 11.42 -26.57 -15.85
CA SER A 106 10.74 -26.09 -17.04
C SER A 106 11.34 -24.77 -17.54
N GLU A 107 11.40 -24.59 -18.83
CA GLU A 107 11.74 -23.32 -19.49
C GLU A 107 10.49 -22.56 -19.93
N SER A 108 9.33 -23.19 -19.84
CA SER A 108 8.02 -22.63 -20.13
C SER A 108 6.97 -23.35 -19.29
N PRO A 109 5.82 -22.73 -18.98
CA PRO A 109 4.76 -23.34 -18.20
C PRO A 109 4.20 -24.66 -18.79
N HIS A 110 4.44 -24.89 -20.08
CA HIS A 110 3.86 -26.00 -20.81
C HIS A 110 4.77 -27.23 -20.98
N ARG A 111 6.06 -27.12 -20.60
CA ARG A 111 7.02 -28.22 -20.76
C ARG A 111 7.81 -28.38 -19.49
N ILE A 112 7.48 -29.42 -18.74
CA ILE A 112 8.16 -29.75 -17.49
C ILE A 112 8.92 -31.04 -17.69
N PHE A 113 10.23 -31.01 -17.60
CA PHE A 113 11.05 -32.22 -17.47
C PHE A 113 11.09 -32.59 -16.01
N SER A 114 10.87 -33.87 -15.74
CA SER A 114 10.79 -34.44 -14.40
C SER A 114 11.74 -35.59 -14.28
N ILE A 115 12.55 -35.61 -13.23
CA ILE A 115 13.49 -36.72 -12.97
C ILE A 115 13.41 -37.11 -11.50
N SER A 116 13.38 -38.42 -11.24
CA SER A 116 13.28 -38.99 -9.90
C SER A 116 14.50 -39.85 -9.56
N GLU A 117 14.68 -40.14 -8.28
CA GLU A 117 15.71 -41.04 -7.78
C GLU A 117 15.59 -42.43 -8.43
N GLY A 118 16.70 -42.95 -8.98
CA GLY A 118 16.77 -44.23 -9.66
C GLY A 118 16.54 -44.18 -11.17
N GLU A 119 16.11 -43.06 -11.76
CA GLU A 119 15.91 -42.92 -13.21
C GLU A 119 17.24 -42.66 -13.95
N LEU A 120 18.26 -42.19 -13.27
CA LEU A 120 19.63 -42.04 -13.81
C LEU A 120 20.43 -43.32 -13.55
N GLY A 121 20.97 -43.89 -14.59
CA GLY A 121 21.85 -45.05 -14.46
C GLY A 121 23.16 -44.71 -13.73
N GLU A 122 23.66 -45.62 -12.87
CA GLU A 122 24.86 -45.43 -12.04
C GLU A 122 26.10 -44.95 -12.81
N GLN A 123 26.26 -45.39 -14.08
CA GLN A 123 27.36 -44.96 -14.93
C GLN A 123 27.28 -43.49 -15.32
N LYS A 124 26.05 -42.92 -15.50
CA LYS A 124 25.85 -41.52 -15.84
C LYS A 124 26.05 -40.64 -14.61
N ILE A 125 25.57 -41.07 -13.46
CA ILE A 125 25.81 -40.41 -12.17
C ILE A 125 27.31 -40.33 -11.87
N SER A 126 28.02 -41.48 -11.99
CA SER A 126 29.48 -41.52 -11.74
C SER A 126 30.30 -40.65 -12.71
N ARG A 127 29.81 -40.47 -13.94
CA ARG A 127 30.43 -39.56 -14.92
C ARG A 127 30.22 -38.10 -14.56
N LEU A 128 29.01 -37.72 -14.16
CA LEU A 128 28.69 -36.34 -13.73
C LEU A 128 29.40 -35.94 -12.43
N LEU A 129 29.49 -36.88 -11.47
CA LEU A 129 30.22 -36.67 -10.22
C LEU A 129 31.72 -36.51 -10.44
N ARG A 130 32.34 -37.32 -11.32
CA ARG A 130 33.75 -37.15 -11.69
C ARG A 130 34.01 -35.83 -12.38
N HIS A 131 33.08 -35.31 -13.15
CA HIS A 131 33.18 -33.99 -13.76
C HIS A 131 33.14 -32.89 -12.69
N MET A 132 32.33 -33.06 -11.66
CA MET A 132 32.26 -32.20 -10.48
C MET A 132 33.58 -32.14 -9.69
N GLU A 133 34.24 -33.30 -9.49
CA GLU A 133 35.53 -33.39 -8.83
C GLU A 133 36.67 -32.76 -9.64
N THR A 134 36.63 -32.87 -10.97
CA THR A 134 37.59 -32.23 -11.88
C THR A 134 37.49 -30.73 -11.84
N ILE A 135 36.29 -30.19 -11.73
CA ILE A 135 36.04 -28.73 -11.55
C ILE A 135 36.52 -28.26 -10.18
N ARG A 136 36.35 -29.07 -9.15
CA ARG A 136 36.84 -28.79 -7.78
C ARG A 136 38.37 -28.62 -7.69
N HIS A 137 39.13 -29.32 -8.54
CA HIS A 137 40.59 -29.25 -8.58
C HIS A 137 41.14 -28.17 -9.53
N ALA A 138 40.32 -27.64 -10.42
CA ALA A 138 40.72 -26.67 -11.43
C ALA A 138 40.47 -25.21 -11.02
N ASP A 139 39.49 -24.93 -10.16
CA ASP A 139 39.15 -23.55 -9.77
C ASP A 139 38.55 -23.53 -8.36
N SER A 140 39.33 -23.16 -7.37
CA SER A 140 38.88 -23.01 -5.97
C SER A 140 37.92 -21.83 -5.76
N ASP A 141 37.75 -20.97 -6.75
CA ASP A 141 36.91 -19.76 -6.68
C ASP A 141 35.45 -19.99 -7.11
N LEU A 142 35.09 -21.18 -7.63
CA LEU A 142 33.74 -21.49 -8.07
C LEU A 142 32.83 -22.12 -7.00
N LEU A 143 33.38 -22.48 -5.85
CA LEU A 143 32.61 -22.81 -4.65
C LEU A 143 32.60 -21.58 -3.73
N PRO A 144 31.42 -20.99 -3.43
CA PRO A 144 31.40 -19.89 -2.48
C PRO A 144 32.05 -20.32 -1.16
N ALA A 145 32.93 -19.47 -0.62
CA ALA A 145 33.65 -19.68 0.66
C ALA A 145 32.70 -20.06 1.83
N PHE A 146 31.45 -19.74 1.71
CA PHE A 146 30.36 -20.06 2.63
C PHE A 146 30.08 -21.56 2.77
N VAL A 147 30.22 -22.37 1.71
CA VAL A 147 30.01 -23.83 1.79
C VAL A 147 31.16 -24.49 2.49
N ALA A 148 32.38 -23.99 2.30
CA ALA A 148 33.58 -24.44 3.03
C ALA A 148 33.50 -24.06 4.53
N GLU A 149 33.02 -22.85 4.85
CA GLU A 149 32.90 -22.37 6.23
C GLU A 149 31.73 -23.05 7.01
N ALA A 150 30.67 -23.48 6.32
CA ALA A 150 29.60 -24.26 6.94
C ALA A 150 30.03 -25.71 7.25
N ILE A 151 30.96 -26.26 6.46
CA ILE A 151 31.53 -27.61 6.67
C ILE A 151 32.57 -27.58 7.80
N ASP A 152 33.44 -26.58 7.87
CA ASP A 152 34.44 -26.44 8.94
C ASP A 152 33.78 -26.27 10.32
N ARG A 153 32.69 -25.51 10.42
CA ARG A 153 31.98 -25.32 11.69
C ARG A 153 31.25 -26.58 12.19
N SER A 154 30.98 -27.55 11.34
CA SER A 154 30.39 -28.82 11.75
C SER A 154 31.41 -29.83 12.27
N GLU A 155 32.66 -29.73 11.86
CA GLU A 155 33.76 -30.58 12.36
C GLU A 155 34.37 -30.07 13.65
N GLU A 156 34.48 -28.76 13.88
CA GLU A 156 34.96 -28.18 15.13
C GLU A 156 34.08 -28.41 16.37
N LYS A 157 32.81 -28.83 16.19
CA LYS A 157 31.88 -29.11 17.31
C LYS A 157 32.01 -30.54 17.87
N LYS A 158 32.88 -31.36 17.35
CA LYS A 158 33.08 -32.76 17.81
C LYS A 158 34.33 -33.00 18.65
N VAL A 159 35.20 -32.04 18.87
CA VAL A 159 36.38 -32.22 19.72
C VAL A 159 36.58 -30.96 20.57
N THR A 160 36.05 -30.96 21.75
CA THR A 160 36.62 -30.40 23.00
C THR A 160 35.59 -30.37 24.10
N ASP A 161 35.41 -31.51 24.73
CA ASP A 161 35.00 -31.59 26.12
C ASP A 161 36.21 -32.06 26.89
N SER A 162 36.85 -31.16 27.62
CA SER A 162 37.69 -31.37 28.80
C SER A 162 38.79 -30.34 28.92
N SER A 163 38.65 -29.39 29.79
CA SER A 163 39.65 -29.08 30.84
C SER A 163 39.20 -27.86 31.67
N ASP A 164 38.98 -28.13 32.91
CA ASP A 164 38.89 -27.15 34.01
C ASP A 164 40.13 -26.26 34.10
N THR A 165 39.92 -24.97 34.20
CA THR A 165 40.73 -24.10 35.04
C THR A 165 39.95 -22.87 35.51
N PRO A 166 40.06 -22.48 36.80
CA PRO A 166 39.21 -21.45 37.38
C PRO A 166 39.76 -20.04 37.07
N VAL A 167 38.90 -19.24 36.48
CA VAL A 167 39.16 -17.78 36.36
C VAL A 167 38.68 -17.07 37.59
N THR A 168 39.59 -16.48 38.30
CA THR A 168 39.46 -15.62 39.46
C THR A 168 38.43 -14.54 39.25
N SER A 169 37.58 -14.43 40.31
CA SER A 169 36.57 -13.37 40.45
C SER A 169 37.24 -11.98 40.58
N GLU A 170 37.12 -11.16 39.57
CA GLU A 170 37.26 -9.71 39.78
C GLU A 170 35.95 -9.12 40.27
N SER A 171 36.03 -8.49 41.39
CA SER A 171 35.03 -7.86 42.20
C SER A 171 34.07 -7.02 41.44
N ASP A 172 32.77 -7.33 41.59
CA ASP A 172 31.66 -6.44 41.35
C ASP A 172 31.80 -5.15 42.15
N ALA A 173 32.39 -4.13 41.54
CA ALA A 173 32.20 -2.79 42.01
C ALA A 173 30.77 -2.38 41.70
N GLU A 174 29.90 -2.62 42.66
CA GLU A 174 28.55 -2.07 42.69
C GLU A 174 28.63 -0.55 42.61
N TYR A 175 28.52 0.00 41.38
CA TYR A 175 28.12 1.37 41.25
C TYR A 175 26.65 1.49 41.67
N SER A 176 26.43 1.61 42.98
CA SER A 176 25.22 2.11 43.55
C SER A 176 25.02 3.55 43.07
N PHE A 177 24.30 3.67 41.95
CA PHE A 177 23.77 4.96 41.56
C PHE A 177 22.68 5.31 42.57
N SER A 178 23.02 6.15 43.51
CA SER A 178 22.13 6.61 44.59
C SER A 178 20.79 7.04 43.98
N SER A 179 19.76 6.28 44.25
CA SER A 179 18.37 6.68 44.08
C SER A 179 18.13 7.84 45.03
N GLY A 180 18.37 9.09 44.59
CA GLY A 180 18.01 10.17 45.44
C GLY A 180 18.84 11.46 45.42
N LYS A 181 19.59 11.75 44.32
CA LYS A 181 19.95 13.18 44.15
C LYS A 181 18.66 13.90 43.75
N SER A 182 18.09 14.69 44.67
CA SER A 182 17.06 15.68 44.35
C SER A 182 17.58 16.54 43.22
N ILE A 183 16.77 16.73 42.17
CA ILE A 183 17.10 17.66 41.07
C ILE A 183 17.37 19.02 41.77
N SER A 184 18.49 19.69 41.43
CA SER A 184 18.83 20.95 42.09
C SER A 184 17.74 21.99 41.85
N THR A 185 17.54 22.90 42.77
CA THR A 185 16.57 23.97 42.64
C THR A 185 16.84 24.80 41.40
N THR A 186 18.09 25.02 41.05
CA THR A 186 18.55 25.73 39.86
C THR A 186 18.08 25.01 38.59
N THR A 187 18.25 23.70 38.48
CA THR A 187 17.78 22.89 37.32
C THR A 187 16.27 22.93 37.18
N ASN A 188 15.52 23.01 38.27
CA ASN A 188 14.06 23.15 38.22
C ASN A 188 13.65 24.54 37.73
N LEU A 189 14.32 25.59 38.14
CA LEU A 189 14.06 26.95 37.67
C LEU A 189 14.41 27.10 36.18
N GLU A 190 15.56 26.57 35.75
CA GLU A 190 15.94 26.54 34.32
C GLU A 190 14.93 25.74 33.49
N PHE A 191 14.44 24.63 34.00
CA PHE A 191 13.41 23.82 33.31
C PHE A 191 12.10 24.63 33.16
N ILE A 192 11.60 25.28 34.22
CA ILE A 192 10.39 26.09 34.15
C ILE A 192 10.57 27.25 33.16
N PHE A 193 11.74 27.87 33.15
CA PHE A 193 12.06 28.93 32.19
C PHE A 193 12.09 28.40 30.75
N CYS A 194 12.70 27.23 30.50
CA CYS A 194 12.71 26.60 29.19
C CYS A 194 11.30 26.18 28.72
N VAL A 195 10.42 25.73 29.65
CA VAL A 195 9.00 25.48 29.32
C VAL A 195 8.31 26.78 28.90
N PHE A 196 8.52 27.87 29.60
CA PHE A 196 7.98 29.19 29.22
C PHE A 196 8.48 29.65 27.84
N LEU A 197 9.78 29.48 27.58
CA LEU A 197 10.34 29.78 26.25
C LEU A 197 9.74 28.86 25.15
N MET A 198 9.45 27.60 25.46
CA MET A 198 8.82 26.69 24.50
C MET A 198 7.39 27.09 24.16
N ILE A 199 6.63 27.58 25.13
CA ILE A 199 5.30 28.15 24.92
C ILE A 199 5.37 29.36 23.96
N ILE A 200 6.35 30.25 24.21
CA ILE A 200 6.59 31.42 23.33
C ILE A 200 7.05 30.96 21.94
N ALA A 201 7.94 29.98 21.83
CA ALA A 201 8.40 29.46 20.55
C ALA A 201 7.24 28.88 19.72
N GLY A 202 6.37 28.08 20.36
CA GLY A 202 5.16 27.60 19.71
C GLY A 202 4.23 28.71 19.24
N ALA A 203 4.05 29.74 20.06
CA ALA A 203 3.27 30.93 19.68
C ALA A 203 3.93 31.70 18.53
N ALA A 204 5.25 31.83 18.53
CA ALA A 204 5.99 32.47 17.45
C ALA A 204 5.83 31.72 16.10
N VAL A 205 5.82 30.37 16.12
CA VAL A 205 5.54 29.56 14.93
C VAL A 205 4.11 29.78 14.44
N MET A 206 3.13 29.77 15.35
CA MET A 206 1.73 30.05 15.00
C MET A 206 1.59 31.48 14.38
N ILE A 207 2.21 32.49 14.99
CA ILE A 207 2.20 33.86 14.47
C ILE A 207 2.90 33.92 13.12
N ALA A 208 4.01 33.23 12.91
CA ALA A 208 4.70 33.16 11.62
C ALA A 208 3.80 32.54 10.53
N VAL A 209 3.05 31.49 10.87
CA VAL A 209 2.06 30.91 9.97
C VAL A 209 0.96 31.91 9.62
N ILE A 210 0.43 32.66 10.60
CA ILE A 210 -0.58 33.68 10.36
C ILE A 210 -0.01 34.83 9.47
N LEU A 211 1.21 35.30 9.76
CA LEU A 211 1.85 36.38 9.01
C LEU A 211 2.31 35.97 7.60
N SER A 212 2.43 34.66 7.33
CA SER A 212 2.73 34.17 5.97
C SER A 212 1.56 34.40 5.02
N ASP A 213 0.35 34.53 5.55
CA ASP A 213 -0.92 34.63 4.82
C ASP A 213 -1.20 33.46 3.85
N ILE A 214 -0.56 32.34 4.07
CA ILE A 214 -0.64 31.12 3.25
C ILE A 214 -0.99 29.89 4.08
N TYR A 215 -1.97 29.98 4.98
CA TYR A 215 -2.44 28.85 5.78
C TYR A 215 -3.90 28.48 5.44
N PRO A 216 -4.29 27.20 5.57
CA PRO A 216 -3.56 26.07 6.15
C PRO A 216 -2.48 25.53 5.19
N LEU A 217 -1.38 25.05 5.75
CA LEU A 217 -0.23 24.56 4.98
C LEU A 217 -0.24 23.04 4.83
N GLY A 218 0.08 22.58 3.64
CA GLY A 218 0.28 21.17 3.33
C GLY A 218 -0.77 20.57 2.40
N LEU A 219 -0.37 19.52 1.68
CA LEU A 219 -1.19 18.86 0.65
C LEU A 219 -2.47 18.23 1.20
N ASP A 220 -2.35 17.54 2.35
CA ASP A 220 -3.43 16.74 2.91
C ASP A 220 -4.34 17.52 3.86
N ILE A 221 -3.93 18.71 4.25
CA ILE A 221 -4.54 19.42 5.38
C ILE A 221 -6.02 19.71 5.18
N HIS A 222 -6.44 20.08 3.98
CA HIS A 222 -7.84 20.40 3.69
C HIS A 222 -8.76 19.19 3.91
N GLY A 223 -8.33 17.99 3.52
CA GLY A 223 -9.07 16.75 3.79
C GLY A 223 -9.18 16.44 5.29
N HIS A 224 -8.13 16.74 6.04
CA HIS A 224 -8.16 16.60 7.50
C HIS A 224 -9.06 17.66 8.16
N LEU A 225 -9.08 18.89 7.65
CA LEU A 225 -9.97 19.94 8.15
C LEU A 225 -11.44 19.61 7.91
N PHE A 226 -11.79 19.04 6.75
CA PHE A 226 -13.15 18.52 6.52
C PHE A 226 -13.54 17.50 7.59
N LYS A 227 -12.70 16.48 7.83
CA LYS A 227 -12.98 15.42 8.84
C LYS A 227 -13.09 16.03 10.26
N SER A 228 -12.30 17.05 10.55
CA SER A 228 -12.34 17.77 11.84
C SER A 228 -13.64 18.54 12.01
N ASP A 229 -14.05 19.29 10.99
CA ASP A 229 -15.29 20.05 10.97
C ASP A 229 -16.52 19.13 11.04
N LEU A 230 -16.49 18.02 10.29
CA LEU A 230 -17.52 16.98 10.36
C LEU A 230 -17.66 16.44 11.79
N MET A 231 -16.55 16.07 12.44
CA MET A 231 -16.56 15.58 13.82
C MET A 231 -17.15 16.63 14.79
N TYR A 232 -16.76 17.89 14.65
CA TYR A 232 -17.26 18.99 15.48
C TYR A 232 -18.78 19.14 15.35
N HIS A 233 -19.29 19.21 14.14
CA HIS A 233 -20.73 19.40 13.90
C HIS A 233 -21.55 18.19 14.32
N GLU A 234 -21.07 16.97 14.09
CA GLU A 234 -21.77 15.75 14.49
C GLU A 234 -21.82 15.58 16.02
N ILE A 235 -20.72 15.90 16.74
CA ILE A 235 -20.73 15.96 18.19
C ILE A 235 -21.74 16.97 18.69
N GLY A 236 -21.84 18.14 18.05
CA GLY A 236 -22.85 19.17 18.36
C GLY A 236 -24.29 18.67 18.23
N LYS A 237 -24.55 17.72 17.32
CA LYS A 237 -25.84 17.02 17.16
C LYS A 237 -26.00 15.81 18.10
N GLY A 238 -25.03 15.56 18.98
CA GLY A 238 -25.00 14.40 19.88
C GLY A 238 -24.58 13.09 19.21
N ASN A 239 -24.00 13.12 18.01
CA ASN A 239 -23.41 11.98 17.32
C ASN A 239 -21.90 11.94 17.61
N TRP A 240 -21.53 11.19 18.66
CA TRP A 240 -20.14 11.15 19.13
C TRP A 240 -19.18 10.38 18.23
N PHE A 241 -19.68 9.47 17.39
CA PHE A 241 -18.88 8.74 16.42
C PHE A 241 -19.70 8.63 15.12
N PRO A 242 -19.52 9.56 14.19
CA PRO A 242 -20.24 9.52 12.91
C PRO A 242 -19.80 8.31 12.09
N LEU A 243 -20.76 7.41 11.85
CA LEU A 243 -20.53 6.18 11.08
C LEU A 243 -20.49 6.43 9.58
N TYR A 244 -21.18 7.49 9.14
CA TYR A 244 -21.38 7.78 7.72
C TYR A 244 -21.40 9.30 7.48
N THR A 245 -21.00 9.69 6.27
CA THR A 245 -21.19 11.04 5.73
C THR A 245 -21.54 10.98 4.26
N GLN A 246 -22.54 11.76 3.83
CA GLN A 246 -23.00 11.87 2.44
C GLN A 246 -22.13 12.79 1.58
N TYR A 247 -21.21 13.55 2.18
CA TYR A 247 -20.53 14.66 1.51
C TYR A 247 -19.39 14.21 0.58
N TRP A 248 -18.85 13.02 0.73
CA TRP A 248 -17.76 12.49 -0.11
C TRP A 248 -18.10 11.12 -0.67
N TYR A 249 -17.62 10.81 -1.88
CA TYR A 249 -17.64 9.47 -2.48
C TYR A 249 -19.04 8.85 -2.56
N ASN A 250 -20.06 9.68 -2.80
CA ASN A 250 -21.44 9.23 -2.76
C ASN A 250 -21.90 8.68 -1.40
N GLY A 251 -21.10 8.88 -0.38
CA GLY A 251 -21.28 8.37 0.96
C GLY A 251 -20.15 7.44 1.41
N VAL A 252 -19.57 7.74 2.56
CA VAL A 252 -18.38 7.04 3.07
C VAL A 252 -18.41 6.93 4.58
N GLN A 253 -17.70 5.92 5.11
CA GLN A 253 -17.44 5.77 6.55
C GLN A 253 -16.18 6.57 6.93
N PRO A 254 -16.29 7.80 7.46
CA PRO A 254 -15.16 8.74 7.54
C PRO A 254 -14.09 8.35 8.57
N PHE A 255 -14.45 7.57 9.60
CA PHE A 255 -13.59 7.26 10.75
C PHE A 255 -13.36 5.76 10.99
N ARG A 256 -13.89 4.88 10.17
CA ARG A 256 -13.62 3.44 10.30
C ARG A 256 -12.16 3.10 9.99
N TYR A 257 -11.61 3.71 8.95
CA TYR A 257 -10.24 3.44 8.46
C TYR A 257 -9.25 4.56 8.79
N TRP A 258 -9.74 5.63 9.39
CA TRP A 258 -8.95 6.76 9.85
C TRP A 258 -8.99 6.88 11.35
N ALA A 259 -7.83 6.85 11.98
CA ALA A 259 -7.69 6.93 13.44
C ALA A 259 -8.39 8.20 13.97
N PRO A 260 -9.38 8.08 14.87
CA PRO A 260 -10.32 9.16 15.17
C PRO A 260 -9.79 10.23 16.14
N LEU A 261 -8.78 9.91 16.96
CA LEU A 261 -8.37 10.75 18.08
C LEU A 261 -7.88 12.16 17.68
N PRO A 262 -7.12 12.35 16.57
CA PRO A 262 -6.74 13.67 16.11
C PRO A 262 -7.94 14.56 15.81
N TYR A 263 -9.01 14.00 15.24
CA TYR A 263 -10.23 14.73 14.88
C TYR A 263 -11.07 15.10 16.11
N TYR A 264 -11.08 14.28 17.16
CA TYR A 264 -11.65 14.69 18.47
C TYR A 264 -10.86 15.83 19.09
N CYS A 265 -9.52 15.78 18.99
CA CYS A 265 -8.68 16.88 19.44
C CYS A 265 -9.01 18.17 18.68
N MET A 266 -9.09 18.11 17.36
CA MET A 266 -9.45 19.25 16.52
C MET A 266 -10.85 19.77 16.80
N ALA A 267 -11.85 18.92 17.01
CA ALA A 267 -13.21 19.33 17.35
C ALA A 267 -13.24 20.09 18.70
N LEU A 268 -12.47 19.64 19.68
CA LEU A 268 -12.31 20.37 20.95
C LEU A 268 -11.64 21.72 20.73
N LEU A 269 -10.61 21.80 19.92
CA LEU A 269 -9.92 23.05 19.59
C LEU A 269 -10.83 23.98 18.76
N GLN A 270 -11.69 23.43 17.92
CA GLN A 270 -12.68 24.20 17.16
C GLN A 270 -13.72 24.84 18.09
N PHE A 271 -14.16 24.10 19.12
CA PHE A 271 -14.99 24.67 20.16
C PHE A 271 -14.30 25.84 20.89
N ILE A 272 -13.04 25.68 21.25
CA ILE A 272 -12.22 26.71 21.88
C ILE A 272 -11.98 27.89 20.93
N GLY A 273 -11.80 27.62 19.64
CA GLY A 273 -11.57 28.59 18.58
C GLY A 273 -12.83 29.30 18.06
N GLY A 274 -13.95 29.19 18.79
CA GLY A 274 -15.21 29.90 18.45
C GLY A 274 -15.95 29.27 17.27
N GLY A 275 -15.81 27.99 17.02
CA GLY A 275 -16.48 27.24 15.93
C GLY A 275 -15.71 27.22 14.60
N SER A 276 -14.60 27.95 14.50
CA SER A 276 -13.78 27.98 13.27
C SER A 276 -12.76 26.85 13.24
N VAL A 277 -12.80 26.01 12.22
CA VAL A 277 -11.82 24.94 12.00
C VAL A 277 -10.43 25.51 11.68
N MET A 278 -10.34 26.70 11.05
CA MET A 278 -9.07 27.39 10.80
C MET A 278 -8.42 27.87 12.10
N ASN A 279 -9.20 28.42 13.04
CA ASN A 279 -8.70 28.77 14.36
C ASN A 279 -8.23 27.51 15.13
N ALA A 280 -8.96 26.39 15.01
CA ALA A 280 -8.54 25.11 15.57
C ALA A 280 -7.19 24.67 15.03
N TYR A 281 -6.96 24.79 13.72
CA TYR A 281 -5.67 24.48 13.08
C TYR A 281 -4.52 25.31 13.66
N LEU A 282 -4.71 26.62 13.77
CA LEU A 282 -3.69 27.51 14.33
C LEU A 282 -3.36 27.18 15.79
N ILE A 283 -4.39 26.93 16.61
CA ILE A 283 -4.22 26.48 18.01
C ILE A 283 -3.52 25.13 18.04
N PHE A 284 -3.83 24.22 17.13
CA PHE A 284 -3.22 22.90 17.04
C PHE A 284 -1.72 22.97 16.71
N ILE A 285 -1.30 23.87 15.81
CA ILE A 285 0.12 24.14 15.54
C ILE A 285 0.83 24.58 16.83
N TRP A 286 0.29 25.60 17.51
CA TRP A 286 0.85 26.08 18.78
C TRP A 286 0.95 24.96 19.83
N LEU A 287 -0.13 24.17 19.97
CA LEU A 287 -0.20 23.09 20.95
C LEU A 287 0.83 22.00 20.62
N SER A 288 0.97 21.64 19.34
CA SER A 288 1.89 20.59 18.89
C SER A 288 3.34 20.92 19.21
N PHE A 289 3.77 22.14 18.87
CA PHE A 289 5.13 22.60 19.17
C PHE A 289 5.36 22.69 20.68
N THR A 290 4.40 23.23 21.42
CA THR A 290 4.52 23.39 22.87
C THR A 290 4.59 22.04 23.58
N VAL A 291 3.60 21.16 23.34
CA VAL A 291 3.50 19.86 24.03
C VAL A 291 4.65 18.95 23.64
N GLY A 292 4.93 18.77 22.35
CA GLY A 292 6.04 17.93 21.88
C GLY A 292 7.40 18.43 22.37
N GLY A 293 7.61 19.75 22.40
CA GLY A 293 8.82 20.37 22.96
C GLY A 293 9.00 20.11 24.45
N ILE A 294 7.93 20.24 25.26
CA ILE A 294 7.97 19.93 26.69
C ILE A 294 8.38 18.46 26.93
N GLY A 295 7.99 17.54 26.06
CA GLY A 295 8.43 16.15 26.16
C GLY A 295 9.96 15.99 26.15
N TRP A 296 10.66 16.71 25.29
CA TRP A 296 12.14 16.72 25.26
C TRP A 296 12.75 17.41 26.48
N LEU A 297 12.10 18.47 26.99
CA LEU A 297 12.52 19.14 28.21
C LEU A 297 12.43 18.23 29.44
N LEU A 298 11.45 17.30 29.49
CA LEU A 298 11.35 16.31 30.58
C LEU A 298 12.53 15.35 30.58
N PHE A 299 12.99 14.88 29.41
CA PHE A 299 14.23 14.11 29.29
C PHE A 299 15.42 14.90 29.85
N ALA A 300 15.63 16.10 29.36
CA ALA A 300 16.76 16.93 29.70
C ALA A 300 16.79 17.38 31.17
N ARG A 301 15.60 17.67 31.75
CA ARG A 301 15.45 17.96 33.20
C ARG A 301 15.98 16.80 34.02
N LYS A 302 15.63 15.57 33.66
CA LYS A 302 16.08 14.38 34.39
C LYS A 302 17.61 14.21 34.38
N LEU A 303 18.26 14.70 33.32
CA LEU A 303 19.70 14.63 33.13
C LEU A 303 20.43 15.90 33.60
N GLY A 304 19.71 16.89 34.14
CA GLY A 304 20.27 18.15 34.60
C GLY A 304 20.74 19.09 33.47
N ARG A 305 20.11 19.02 32.28
CA ARG A 305 20.50 19.74 31.05
C ARG A 305 19.33 20.46 30.38
N PRO A 306 18.52 21.29 31.05
CA PRO A 306 17.31 21.87 30.48
C PRO A 306 17.54 22.66 29.18
N TRP A 307 18.62 23.45 29.10
CA TRP A 307 18.97 24.24 27.90
C TRP A 307 19.29 23.38 26.68
N LEU A 308 19.98 22.27 26.89
CA LEU A 308 20.20 21.31 25.80
C LEU A 308 18.89 20.66 25.34
N GLY A 309 17.97 20.41 26.28
CA GLY A 309 16.63 19.95 25.98
C GLY A 309 15.84 20.95 25.18
N PHE A 310 15.97 22.27 25.48
CA PHE A 310 15.31 23.32 24.72
C PHE A 310 15.84 23.39 23.28
N PHE A 311 17.16 23.28 23.11
CA PHE A 311 17.77 23.20 21.78
C PHE A 311 17.21 22.01 20.98
N PHE A 312 17.18 20.81 21.58
CA PHE A 312 16.64 19.64 20.90
C PHE A 312 15.13 19.69 20.70
N ALA A 313 14.37 20.38 21.56
CA ALA A 313 12.96 20.60 21.36
C ALA A 313 12.68 21.44 20.11
N LEU A 314 13.47 22.46 19.85
CA LEU A 314 13.40 23.27 18.63
C LEU A 314 13.91 22.48 17.42
N LEU A 315 15.09 21.85 17.55
CA LEU A 315 15.65 21.04 16.47
C LEU A 315 14.70 19.96 15.99
N TRP A 316 13.99 19.28 16.90
CA TRP A 316 13.00 18.24 16.58
C TRP A 316 12.02 18.66 15.51
N PHE A 317 11.43 19.83 15.63
CA PHE A 317 10.45 20.33 14.67
C PHE A 317 11.07 20.92 13.40
N MET A 318 12.35 21.34 13.48
CA MET A 318 13.05 21.93 12.35
C MET A 318 13.76 20.90 11.48
N LEU A 319 13.87 19.66 11.91
CA LEU A 319 14.43 18.59 11.08
C LEU A 319 13.54 18.33 9.88
N PRO A 320 14.10 18.07 8.68
CA PRO A 320 13.38 18.13 7.40
C PRO A 320 12.11 17.29 7.36
N GLU A 321 12.17 16.04 7.81
CA GLU A 321 10.99 15.17 7.75
C GLU A 321 9.88 15.60 8.72
N ASN A 322 10.24 16.06 9.91
CA ASN A 322 9.26 16.59 10.86
C ASN A 322 8.64 17.89 10.35
N PHE A 323 9.45 18.77 9.78
CA PHE A 323 8.96 20.03 9.19
C PHE A 323 8.02 19.73 8.00
N ARG A 324 8.39 18.77 7.16
CA ARG A 324 7.57 18.32 6.03
C ARG A 324 6.19 17.81 6.47
N VAL A 325 6.14 17.05 7.57
CA VAL A 325 4.87 16.57 8.14
C VAL A 325 3.93 17.70 8.50
N PHE A 326 4.46 18.81 9.07
CA PHE A 326 3.65 19.93 9.51
C PHE A 326 3.26 20.86 8.37
N PHE A 327 4.19 21.17 7.47
CA PHE A 327 4.03 22.28 6.53
C PHE A 327 4.11 21.86 5.05
N GLY A 328 4.60 20.67 4.76
CA GLY A 328 4.63 20.12 3.40
C GLY A 328 3.48 19.17 3.14
N GLU A 329 3.31 18.13 3.96
CA GLU A 329 2.17 17.22 3.86
C GLU A 329 0.90 17.77 4.50
N GLY A 330 1.03 18.45 5.67
CA GLY A 330 -0.13 18.83 6.46
C GLY A 330 -0.90 17.64 7.03
N ASN A 331 -0.19 16.52 7.33
CA ASN A 331 -0.81 15.29 7.78
C ASN A 331 -1.14 15.34 9.27
N LEU A 332 -2.36 15.76 9.60
CA LEU A 332 -2.85 15.99 10.95
C LEU A 332 -2.64 14.79 11.90
N PRO A 333 -2.91 13.54 11.54
CA PRO A 333 -2.64 12.38 12.40
C PRO A 333 -1.15 12.22 12.75
N ARG A 334 -0.25 12.45 11.80
CA ARG A 334 1.21 12.40 12.02
C ARG A 334 1.68 13.56 12.91
N MET A 335 1.16 14.76 12.69
CA MET A 335 1.41 15.93 13.53
C MET A 335 0.98 15.67 14.99
N PHE A 336 -0.19 15.05 15.17
CA PHE A 336 -0.72 14.68 16.47
C PHE A 336 0.23 13.71 17.21
N ILE A 337 0.73 12.66 16.53
CA ILE A 337 1.65 11.71 17.17
C ILE A 337 3.01 12.34 17.44
N ALA A 338 3.48 13.25 16.60
CA ALA A 338 4.75 13.93 16.82
C ALA A 338 4.82 14.62 18.20
N MET A 339 3.66 15.05 18.75
CA MET A 339 3.57 15.54 20.13
C MET A 339 3.88 14.50 21.18
N PHE A 340 3.49 13.24 20.96
CA PHE A 340 3.52 12.17 21.98
C PHE A 340 4.74 11.28 21.88
N ILE A 341 5.45 11.21 20.76
CA ILE A 341 6.69 10.43 20.60
C ILE A 341 7.69 10.69 21.73
N PRO A 342 8.01 11.94 22.11
CA PRO A 342 8.94 12.20 23.21
C PRO A 342 8.48 11.60 24.54
N TYR A 343 7.19 11.63 24.84
CA TYR A 343 6.64 11.11 26.08
C TYR A 343 6.62 9.59 26.12
N ILE A 344 6.27 8.93 25.03
CA ILE A 344 6.28 7.47 24.91
C ILE A 344 7.71 6.96 25.13
N LEU A 345 8.66 7.53 24.41
CA LEU A 345 10.07 7.14 24.53
C LEU A 345 10.63 7.50 25.92
N TYR A 346 10.20 8.63 26.53
CA TYR A 346 10.57 8.98 27.89
C TYR A 346 10.07 7.95 28.90
N ALA A 347 8.81 7.53 28.79
CA ALA A 347 8.24 6.50 29.67
C ALA A 347 9.00 5.17 29.52
N LEU A 348 9.24 4.73 28.29
CA LEU A 348 10.01 3.53 27.96
C LEU A 348 11.42 3.59 28.55
N TRP A 349 12.14 4.70 28.30
CA TRP A 349 13.49 4.92 28.75
C TRP A 349 13.61 4.92 30.29
N GLN A 350 12.71 5.64 30.97
CA GLN A 350 12.67 5.67 32.44
C GLN A 350 12.34 4.30 33.03
N PHE A 351 11.46 3.56 32.40
CA PHE A 351 11.09 2.22 32.85
C PHE A 351 12.26 1.23 32.74
N VAL A 352 12.89 1.14 31.57
CA VAL A 352 13.90 0.13 31.27
C VAL A 352 15.27 0.53 31.81
N CYS A 353 15.72 1.75 31.50
CA CYS A 353 17.10 2.19 31.82
C CYS A 353 17.26 2.62 33.28
N TYR A 354 16.23 3.28 33.86
CA TYR A 354 16.26 3.80 35.22
C TYR A 354 15.45 2.98 36.25
N LYS A 355 14.90 1.83 35.82
CA LYS A 355 14.10 0.93 36.68
C LYS A 355 12.93 1.61 37.41
N ARG A 356 12.38 2.67 36.85
CA ARG A 356 11.22 3.36 37.42
C ARG A 356 9.93 2.59 37.08
N LYS A 357 9.57 1.66 37.94
CA LYS A 357 8.48 0.71 37.73
C LYS A 357 7.15 1.34 37.37
N TRP A 358 6.82 2.49 37.95
CA TRP A 358 5.57 3.18 37.69
C TRP A 358 5.46 3.77 36.29
N MET A 359 6.58 3.93 35.58
CA MET A 359 6.61 4.45 34.22
C MET A 359 6.03 3.49 33.16
N ILE A 360 5.73 2.24 33.55
CA ILE A 360 4.95 1.32 32.73
C ILE A 360 3.52 1.85 32.51
N ILE A 361 2.95 2.56 33.48
CA ILE A 361 1.58 3.10 33.39
C ILE A 361 1.48 4.18 32.30
N PRO A 362 2.31 5.25 32.29
CA PRO A 362 2.32 6.19 31.17
C PRO A 362 2.57 5.51 29.82
N LEU A 363 3.42 4.50 29.75
CA LEU A 363 3.67 3.77 28.50
C LEU A 363 2.40 3.08 28.00
N ILE A 364 1.68 2.36 28.87
CA ILE A 364 0.41 1.68 28.57
C ILE A 364 -0.69 2.68 28.16
N LEU A 365 -0.69 3.89 28.73
CA LEU A 365 -1.70 4.90 28.40
C LEU A 365 -1.38 5.68 27.12
N LEU A 366 -0.10 5.93 26.83
CA LEU A 366 0.32 6.74 25.67
C LEU A 366 0.34 5.94 24.37
N MET A 367 0.61 4.63 24.42
CA MET A 367 0.61 3.82 23.20
C MET A 367 -0.77 3.70 22.55
N PRO A 368 -1.89 3.47 23.26
CA PRO A 368 -3.22 3.53 22.64
C PRO A 368 -3.55 4.90 22.04
N LEU A 369 -3.10 6.01 22.66
CA LEU A 369 -3.25 7.34 22.06
C LEU A 369 -2.49 7.45 20.72
N ALA A 370 -1.31 6.82 20.64
CA ALA A 370 -0.57 6.75 19.37
C ALA A 370 -1.28 5.87 18.34
N ILE A 371 -1.84 4.73 18.74
CA ILE A 371 -2.60 3.80 17.87
C ILE A 371 -3.86 4.50 17.34
N LEU A 372 -4.63 5.13 18.21
CA LEU A 372 -5.83 5.90 17.87
C LEU A 372 -5.50 7.25 17.19
N GLY A 373 -4.22 7.65 17.17
CA GLY A 373 -3.71 8.78 16.44
C GLY A 373 -3.30 8.43 15.00
N HIS A 374 -2.47 7.37 14.84
CA HIS A 374 -2.01 6.85 13.54
C HIS A 374 -1.42 5.45 13.71
N LEU A 375 -2.15 4.43 13.30
CA LEU A 375 -1.81 3.02 13.51
C LEU A 375 -0.40 2.65 13.01
N MET A 376 -0.05 3.04 11.80
CA MET A 376 1.25 2.73 11.19
C MET A 376 2.42 3.34 11.98
N ILE A 377 2.33 4.62 12.38
CA ILE A 377 3.39 5.26 13.17
C ILE A 377 3.52 4.59 14.54
N ALA A 378 2.40 4.21 15.17
CA ALA A 378 2.43 3.47 16.43
C ALA A 378 3.12 2.11 16.28
N ALA A 379 2.87 1.39 15.19
CA ALA A 379 3.56 0.14 14.87
C ALA A 379 5.07 0.36 14.66
N MET A 380 5.45 1.42 13.95
CA MET A 380 6.86 1.80 13.75
C MET A 380 7.57 2.17 15.05
N ILE A 381 6.88 2.87 15.97
CA ILE A 381 7.40 3.11 17.34
C ILE A 381 7.62 1.77 18.07
N GLY A 382 6.70 0.82 17.89
CA GLY A 382 6.82 -0.54 18.43
C GLY A 382 8.05 -1.27 17.90
N VAL A 383 8.25 -1.27 16.58
CA VAL A 383 9.42 -1.91 15.92
C VAL A 383 10.74 -1.28 16.38
N ALA A 384 10.84 0.05 16.36
CA ALA A 384 12.04 0.75 16.82
C ALA A 384 12.33 0.46 18.30
N SER A 385 11.28 0.46 19.12
CA SER A 385 11.40 0.13 20.54
C SER A 385 11.83 -1.33 20.77
N ALA A 386 11.31 -2.27 19.99
CA ALA A 386 11.70 -3.68 20.05
C ALA A 386 13.18 -3.88 19.72
N ILE A 387 13.67 -3.27 18.65
CA ILE A 387 15.10 -3.30 18.27
C ILE A 387 15.96 -2.71 19.39
N PHE A 388 15.57 -1.53 19.89
CA PHE A 388 16.27 -0.89 21.01
C PHE A 388 16.30 -1.78 22.26
N LEU A 389 15.16 -2.35 22.65
CA LEU A 389 15.03 -3.19 23.84
C LEU A 389 15.84 -4.49 23.71
N LEU A 390 15.89 -5.08 22.53
CA LEU A 390 16.69 -6.27 22.25
C LEU A 390 18.18 -5.97 22.48
N ILE A 391 18.71 -4.94 21.80
CA ILE A 391 20.13 -4.55 21.92
C ILE A 391 20.44 -4.15 23.36
N TYR A 392 19.56 -3.34 23.99
CA TYR A 392 19.76 -2.88 25.36
C TYR A 392 19.77 -4.03 26.37
N SER A 393 18.92 -5.05 26.16
CA SER A 393 18.84 -6.25 27.01
C SER A 393 20.14 -7.04 26.95
N ILE A 394 20.69 -7.25 25.78
CA ILE A 394 21.94 -8.00 25.58
C ILE A 394 23.11 -7.25 26.26
N VAL A 395 23.23 -5.95 26.02
CA VAL A 395 24.35 -5.14 26.53
C VAL A 395 24.27 -4.93 28.05
N ASN A 396 23.05 -4.71 28.59
CA ASN A 396 22.86 -4.30 29.98
C ASN A 396 22.19 -5.39 30.86
N ARG A 397 21.93 -6.59 30.31
CA ARG A 397 21.28 -7.72 31.00
C ARG A 397 19.93 -7.34 31.62
N ARG A 398 19.11 -6.52 30.89
CA ARG A 398 17.81 -6.00 31.35
C ARG A 398 16.62 -6.75 30.75
N TYR A 399 16.67 -8.09 30.75
CA TYR A 399 15.70 -8.93 30.04
C TYR A 399 14.28 -8.77 30.59
N ILE A 400 14.11 -8.73 31.92
CA ILE A 400 12.78 -8.68 32.54
C ILE A 400 12.07 -7.37 32.21
N GLU A 401 12.72 -6.23 32.40
CA GLU A 401 12.15 -4.92 32.11
C GLU A 401 11.85 -4.76 30.62
N SER A 402 12.74 -5.23 29.75
CA SER A 402 12.56 -5.14 28.30
C SER A 402 11.42 -6.03 27.81
N ILE A 403 11.35 -7.27 28.26
CA ILE A 403 10.26 -8.18 27.89
C ILE A 403 8.93 -7.63 28.42
N THR A 404 8.90 -7.11 29.65
CA THR A 404 7.67 -6.49 30.21
C THR A 404 7.23 -5.29 29.37
N ALA A 405 8.15 -4.43 28.94
CA ALA A 405 7.84 -3.28 28.09
C ALA A 405 7.32 -3.72 26.71
N LEU A 406 7.93 -4.74 26.09
CA LEU A 406 7.48 -5.29 24.82
C LEU A 406 6.05 -5.85 24.91
N PHE A 407 5.75 -6.64 25.91
CA PHE A 407 4.40 -7.16 26.13
C PHE A 407 3.39 -6.06 26.41
N ALA A 408 3.76 -5.07 27.24
CA ALA A 408 2.92 -3.91 27.48
C ALA A 408 2.62 -3.15 26.17
N MET A 409 3.63 -2.88 25.35
CA MET A 409 3.41 -2.21 24.07
C MET A 409 2.59 -3.06 23.09
N PHE A 410 2.77 -4.37 23.09
CA PHE A 410 2.01 -5.29 22.22
C PHE A 410 0.52 -5.32 22.59
N PHE A 411 0.21 -5.50 23.88
CA PHE A 411 -1.19 -5.60 24.32
C PHE A 411 -1.97 -4.28 24.21
N THR A 412 -1.29 -3.14 24.04
CA THR A 412 -1.97 -1.88 23.78
C THR A 412 -2.72 -1.86 22.45
N PHE A 413 -2.35 -2.70 21.47
CA PHE A 413 -3.14 -2.88 20.25
C PHE A 413 -4.52 -3.47 20.56
N ALA A 414 -4.58 -4.46 21.45
CA ALA A 414 -5.85 -5.00 21.92
C ALA A 414 -6.60 -3.97 22.79
N LEU A 415 -5.88 -3.16 23.56
CA LEU A 415 -6.51 -2.09 24.36
C LEU A 415 -7.19 -1.02 23.48
N ALA A 416 -6.66 -0.76 22.28
CA ALA A 416 -7.29 0.08 21.25
C ALA A 416 -8.31 -0.68 20.38
N GLY A 417 -8.65 -1.92 20.72
CA GLY A 417 -9.45 -2.86 19.95
C GLY A 417 -10.81 -2.34 19.55
N ILE A 418 -11.39 -1.44 20.35
CA ILE A 418 -12.68 -0.83 20.04
C ILE A 418 -12.70 -0.18 18.65
N TRP A 419 -11.60 0.36 18.17
CA TRP A 419 -11.46 0.94 16.84
C TRP A 419 -10.63 0.03 15.90
N VAL A 420 -9.54 -0.57 16.41
CA VAL A 420 -8.61 -1.36 15.56
C VAL A 420 -9.29 -2.60 14.99
N TYR A 421 -10.12 -3.29 15.76
CA TYR A 421 -10.76 -4.52 15.33
C TYR A 421 -11.73 -4.31 14.15
N PRO A 422 -12.70 -3.38 14.20
CA PRO A 422 -13.58 -3.09 13.08
C PRO A 422 -12.86 -2.58 11.83
N ALA A 423 -11.77 -1.83 12.02
CA ALA A 423 -10.95 -1.35 10.91
C ALA A 423 -10.23 -2.49 10.18
N LEU A 424 -9.63 -3.42 10.93
CA LEU A 424 -8.92 -4.58 10.37
C LEU A 424 -9.85 -5.56 9.66
N VAL A 425 -10.99 -5.89 10.30
CA VAL A 425 -12.00 -6.78 9.70
C VAL A 425 -12.60 -6.16 8.44
N GLY A 426 -12.75 -4.83 8.42
CA GLY A 426 -13.20 -4.08 7.23
C GLY A 426 -12.18 -3.96 6.10
N GLY A 427 -11.01 -4.60 6.21
CA GLY A 427 -10.02 -4.63 5.13
C GLY A 427 -9.03 -3.46 5.15
N LEU A 428 -8.75 -2.84 6.29
CA LEU A 428 -7.75 -1.75 6.39
C LEU A 428 -6.39 -2.16 5.78
N THR A 429 -6.00 -3.42 5.91
CA THR A 429 -4.72 -3.93 5.41
C THR A 429 -4.71 -4.22 3.90
N SER A 430 -5.86 -4.44 3.27
CA SER A 430 -5.96 -4.63 1.83
C SER A 430 -6.01 -3.31 1.05
N MET A 431 -6.30 -2.21 1.74
CA MET A 431 -6.43 -0.90 1.13
C MET A 431 -5.05 -0.23 0.96
N GLY A 432 -4.45 -0.34 -0.19
CA GLY A 432 -3.25 0.42 -0.54
C GLY A 432 -1.94 -0.36 -0.58
N SER A 433 -1.97 -1.70 -0.68
CA SER A 433 -0.77 -2.51 -0.84
C SER A 433 0.03 -2.11 -2.09
N ASP A 434 -0.64 -1.87 -3.21
CA ASP A 434 0.00 -1.57 -4.50
C ASP A 434 0.64 -0.18 -4.53
N ALA A 435 -0.07 0.84 -4.03
CA ALA A 435 0.48 2.18 -3.88
C ALA A 435 1.68 2.20 -2.93
N THR A 436 1.68 1.36 -1.89
CA THR A 436 2.75 1.33 -0.88
C THR A 436 4.02 0.72 -1.42
N SER A 437 3.94 -0.33 -2.23
CA SER A 437 5.10 -0.96 -2.86
C SER A 437 5.82 0.00 -3.82
N SER A 438 5.08 0.77 -4.63
CA SER A 438 5.63 1.78 -5.53
C SER A 438 6.28 2.95 -4.75
N VAL A 439 5.66 3.43 -3.68
CA VAL A 439 6.24 4.46 -2.80
C VAL A 439 7.52 3.95 -2.13
N MET A 440 7.55 2.72 -1.66
CA MET A 440 8.75 2.15 -1.05
C MET A 440 9.89 2.03 -2.06
N ALA A 441 9.61 1.61 -3.28
CA ALA A 441 10.59 1.56 -4.37
C ALA A 441 11.11 2.97 -4.73
N SER A 442 10.22 3.97 -4.80
CA SER A 442 10.57 5.36 -5.13
C SER A 442 11.36 6.07 -4.02
N THR A 443 11.17 5.68 -2.74
CA THR A 443 11.89 6.26 -1.60
C THR A 443 13.25 5.62 -1.33
N SER A 444 13.57 4.54 -2.02
CA SER A 444 14.86 3.86 -1.92
C SER A 444 15.92 4.69 -2.65
N GLN A 445 16.78 5.37 -1.90
CA GLN A 445 17.86 6.16 -2.45
C GLN A 445 19.21 5.85 -1.77
N SER A 446 20.33 6.18 -2.44
CA SER A 446 21.64 5.92 -1.86
C SER A 446 21.85 6.72 -0.57
N LEU A 447 22.56 6.13 0.39
CA LEU A 447 22.91 6.79 1.66
C LEU A 447 23.65 8.13 1.42
N LEU A 448 24.49 8.21 0.40
CA LEU A 448 25.24 9.45 0.09
C LEU A 448 24.29 10.59 -0.31
N ILE A 449 23.25 10.31 -1.06
CA ILE A 449 22.22 11.30 -1.42
C ILE A 449 21.49 11.75 -0.16
N SER A 450 21.12 10.80 0.69
CA SER A 450 20.39 11.07 1.95
C SER A 450 21.21 11.82 3.00
N LEU A 451 22.52 11.92 2.84
CA LEU A 451 23.41 12.69 3.70
C LEU A 451 23.84 14.03 3.10
N ASN A 452 23.37 14.41 1.91
CA ASN A 452 23.74 15.68 1.30
C ASN A 452 22.90 16.84 1.89
N PRO A 453 23.47 17.75 2.69
CA PRO A 453 22.74 18.85 3.33
C PRO A 453 22.25 19.90 2.33
N PHE A 454 22.69 19.84 1.07
CA PHE A 454 22.23 20.71 -0.02
C PHE A 454 21.19 20.03 -0.91
N LEU A 455 20.68 18.86 -0.50
CA LEU A 455 19.59 18.19 -1.17
C LEU A 455 18.35 19.11 -1.16
N ARG A 456 17.85 19.43 -2.34
CA ARG A 456 16.56 20.11 -2.46
C ARG A 456 15.45 19.11 -2.26
N LEU A 457 14.68 19.32 -1.21
CA LEU A 457 13.46 18.58 -0.93
C LEU A 457 12.31 19.29 -1.64
N ASP A 458 11.61 18.58 -2.50
CA ASP A 458 10.53 19.11 -3.34
C ASP A 458 9.13 18.72 -2.85
N GLY A 459 9.01 18.35 -1.55
CA GLY A 459 7.76 17.88 -0.94
C GLY A 459 7.32 16.51 -1.39
N GLY A 460 7.89 15.98 -2.46
CA GLY A 460 7.66 14.62 -2.88
C GLY A 460 8.17 13.60 -1.85
N ILE A 461 7.54 12.45 -1.80
CA ILE A 461 7.89 11.36 -0.87
C ILE A 461 9.25 10.73 -1.23
N GLY A 462 9.72 10.93 -2.48
CA GLY A 462 10.88 10.26 -3.04
C GLY A 462 12.25 10.75 -2.57
N LYS A 463 12.37 11.92 -1.95
CA LYS A 463 13.66 12.47 -1.51
C LYS A 463 13.71 12.60 0.00
N LEU A 464 14.58 11.82 0.64
CA LEU A 464 14.75 11.78 2.08
C LEU A 464 16.14 12.29 2.48
N TYR A 465 16.19 13.15 3.49
CA TYR A 465 17.40 13.58 4.15
C TYR A 465 17.46 13.05 5.58
N PHE A 466 18.51 12.28 5.91
CA PHE A 466 18.66 11.69 7.24
C PHE A 466 19.42 12.56 8.23
N GLY A 467 20.32 13.43 7.76
CA GLY A 467 21.17 14.26 8.59
C GLY A 467 22.64 13.84 8.58
N LEU A 468 23.48 14.60 7.91
CA LEU A 468 24.93 14.37 7.86
C LEU A 468 25.56 14.46 9.24
N SER A 469 25.25 15.56 9.95
CA SER A 469 25.80 15.80 11.30
C SER A 469 25.24 14.78 12.29
N ILE A 470 23.97 14.39 12.16
CA ILE A 470 23.34 13.36 12.99
C ILE A 470 24.08 12.03 12.86
N VAL A 471 24.39 11.60 11.63
CA VAL A 471 25.12 10.33 11.40
C VAL A 471 26.54 10.39 11.94
N ILE A 472 27.29 11.48 11.67
CA ILE A 472 28.65 11.65 12.16
C ILE A 472 28.70 11.67 13.70
N ILE A 473 27.80 12.42 14.33
CA ILE A 473 27.70 12.51 15.79
C ILE A 473 27.29 11.16 16.38
N SER A 474 26.41 10.41 15.72
CA SER A 474 26.04 9.05 16.14
C SER A 474 27.23 8.10 16.14
N LEU A 475 28.03 8.11 15.06
CA LEU A 475 29.24 7.29 14.96
C LEU A 475 30.27 7.64 16.04
N ILE A 476 30.51 8.92 16.26
CA ILE A 476 31.37 9.40 17.35
C ILE A 476 30.81 8.96 18.70
N GLY A 477 29.51 9.00 18.86
CA GLY A 477 28.81 8.64 20.07
C GLY A 477 28.95 7.18 20.47
N ILE A 478 29.14 6.26 19.54
CA ILE A 478 29.43 4.85 19.85
C ILE A 478 30.68 4.74 20.77
N PHE A 479 31.66 5.59 20.54
CA PHE A 479 32.91 5.58 21.32
C PHE A 479 32.86 6.44 22.60
N LEU A 480 32.04 7.51 22.58
CA LEU A 480 31.97 8.48 23.69
C LEU A 480 30.78 8.24 24.64
N SER A 481 29.83 7.43 24.28
CA SER A 481 28.64 7.23 25.09
C SER A 481 28.91 6.38 26.34
N ASN A 482 28.09 6.61 27.37
CA ASN A 482 27.96 5.65 28.46
C ASN A 482 27.39 4.33 27.95
N ARG A 483 27.68 3.19 28.64
CA ARG A 483 27.04 1.89 28.32
C ARG A 483 25.53 1.99 28.18
N LYS A 484 24.89 2.91 28.88
CA LYS A 484 23.43 3.12 28.80
C LYS A 484 22.99 3.81 27.53
N GLY A 485 23.74 4.77 26.99
CA GLY A 485 23.43 5.47 25.74
C GLY A 485 23.86 4.73 24.49
N MET A 486 24.85 3.85 24.58
CA MET A 486 25.37 3.07 23.44
C MET A 486 24.27 2.31 22.66
N PRO A 487 23.32 1.62 23.31
CA PRO A 487 22.24 0.95 22.57
C PRO A 487 21.34 1.90 21.77
N GLY A 488 21.13 3.11 22.25
CA GLY A 488 20.40 4.14 21.51
C GLY A 488 21.10 4.52 20.21
N PHE A 489 22.40 4.77 20.27
CA PHE A 489 23.22 5.03 19.07
C PHE A 489 23.27 3.84 18.12
N THR A 490 23.42 2.63 18.64
CA THR A 490 23.43 1.41 17.84
C THR A 490 22.09 1.22 17.11
N THR A 491 21.00 1.41 17.82
CA THR A 491 19.65 1.32 17.23
C THR A 491 19.45 2.38 16.15
N PHE A 492 19.86 3.61 16.44
CA PHE A 492 19.82 4.70 15.47
C PHE A 492 20.62 4.37 14.20
N LEU A 493 21.84 3.89 14.37
CA LEU A 493 22.71 3.54 13.25
C LEU A 493 22.10 2.41 12.39
N ILE A 494 21.56 1.37 13.01
CA ILE A 494 20.86 0.28 12.33
C ILE A 494 19.67 0.82 11.55
N ILE A 495 18.89 1.72 12.15
CA ILE A 495 17.73 2.31 11.49
C ILE A 495 18.16 3.17 10.30
N VAL A 496 19.16 4.03 10.45
CA VAL A 496 19.70 4.84 9.35
C VAL A 496 20.21 3.97 8.21
N ILE A 497 20.94 2.91 8.52
CA ILE A 497 21.42 1.95 7.52
C ILE A 497 20.23 1.19 6.90
N GLY A 498 19.26 0.80 7.72
CA GLY A 498 18.06 0.09 7.27
C GLY A 498 17.15 0.90 6.35
N THR A 499 17.23 2.22 6.43
CA THR A 499 16.51 3.13 5.54
C THR A 499 17.28 3.49 4.28
N SER A 500 18.46 2.94 4.06
CA SER A 500 19.24 3.08 2.83
C SER A 500 18.93 1.95 1.83
N THR A 501 19.22 2.20 0.54
CA THR A 501 19.04 1.21 -0.53
C THR A 501 19.75 -0.13 -0.27
N ALA A 502 20.82 -0.14 0.50
CA ALA A 502 21.59 -1.35 0.79
C ALA A 502 20.82 -2.39 1.63
N ILE A 503 19.88 -1.95 2.47
CA ILE A 503 19.14 -2.82 3.40
C ILE A 503 17.65 -2.92 3.03
N THR A 504 17.14 -2.03 2.18
CA THR A 504 15.78 -2.10 1.67
C THR A 504 15.39 -3.51 1.17
N PRO A 505 16.22 -4.23 0.40
CA PRO A 505 15.92 -5.60 -0.02
C PRO A 505 15.70 -6.58 1.14
N LEU A 506 16.37 -6.37 2.28
CA LEU A 506 16.19 -7.21 3.48
C LEU A 506 14.88 -6.87 4.22
N ILE A 507 14.49 -5.60 4.20
CA ILE A 507 13.21 -5.16 4.78
C ILE A 507 12.04 -5.73 3.97
N LEU A 508 12.16 -5.77 2.64
CA LEU A 508 11.15 -6.34 1.74
C LEU A 508 10.88 -7.83 1.98
N LEU A 509 11.80 -8.56 2.63
CA LEU A 509 11.58 -9.96 3.02
C LEU A 509 10.73 -10.12 4.28
N LEU A 510 10.47 -9.05 5.02
CA LEU A 510 9.67 -9.13 6.23
C LEU A 510 8.17 -9.11 5.90
N PRO A 511 7.34 -9.89 6.61
CA PRO A 511 5.91 -9.79 6.45
C PRO A 511 5.42 -8.37 6.78
N LEU A 512 4.45 -7.87 6.02
CA LEU A 512 3.92 -6.49 6.12
C LEU A 512 4.94 -5.39 5.79
N SER A 513 6.02 -5.72 5.08
CA SER A 513 7.04 -4.74 4.64
C SER A 513 6.47 -3.69 3.69
N GLU A 514 5.43 -4.04 2.94
CA GLU A 514 4.68 -3.14 2.07
C GLU A 514 4.11 -1.91 2.80
N TYR A 515 3.90 -1.99 4.13
CA TYR A 515 3.46 -0.87 4.96
C TYR A 515 4.60 -0.07 5.59
N PHE A 516 5.86 -0.44 5.33
CA PHE A 516 7.02 0.21 5.93
C PHE A 516 7.50 1.41 5.09
N TRP A 517 6.97 2.57 5.37
CA TRP A 517 7.35 3.81 4.70
C TRP A 517 8.53 4.47 5.42
N VAL A 518 9.68 4.49 4.74
CA VAL A 518 10.94 5.03 5.29
C VAL A 518 10.79 6.47 5.79
N SER A 519 10.12 7.33 5.03
CA SER A 519 9.85 8.72 5.41
C SER A 519 9.11 8.84 6.74
N ARG A 520 8.18 7.92 6.99
CA ARG A 520 7.40 7.88 8.24
C ARG A 520 8.18 7.33 9.42
N PHE A 521 9.25 6.58 9.15
CA PHE A 521 10.14 6.04 10.18
C PHE A 521 11.22 7.03 10.63
N THR A 522 11.65 7.94 9.75
CA THR A 522 12.72 8.92 9.99
C THR A 522 12.50 9.79 11.26
N PRO A 523 11.30 10.29 11.60
CA PRO A 523 11.07 11.00 12.85
C PRO A 523 11.43 10.20 14.09
N ILE A 524 11.19 8.88 14.09
CA ILE A 524 11.52 8.00 15.22
C ILE A 524 13.04 7.85 15.35
N VAL A 525 13.75 7.81 14.22
CA VAL A 525 15.21 7.83 14.17
C VAL A 525 15.77 9.10 14.83
N TYR A 526 15.22 10.27 14.47
CA TYR A 526 15.59 11.55 15.10
C TYR A 526 15.33 11.55 16.61
N ALA A 527 14.19 11.02 17.03
CA ALA A 527 13.87 10.92 18.45
C ALA A 527 14.87 10.04 19.21
N MET A 528 15.24 8.89 18.67
CA MET A 528 16.24 8.00 19.28
C MET A 528 17.64 8.63 19.32
N PHE A 529 18.01 9.38 18.29
CA PHE A 529 19.25 10.16 18.28
C PHE A 529 19.28 11.19 19.40
N ILE A 530 18.21 11.99 19.56
CA ILE A 530 18.13 13.01 20.62
C ILE A 530 18.29 12.39 22.00
N ILE A 531 17.63 11.26 22.26
CA ILE A 531 17.74 10.53 23.53
C ILE A 531 19.19 10.09 23.76
N ALA A 532 19.81 9.52 22.75
CA ALA A 532 21.19 9.02 22.85
C ALA A 532 22.17 10.16 23.16
N VAL A 533 22.06 11.31 22.50
CA VAL A 533 22.93 12.48 22.76
C VAL A 533 22.68 13.09 24.14
N LEU A 534 21.43 13.16 24.57
CA LEU A 534 21.11 13.63 25.93
C LEU A 534 21.76 12.78 27.02
N GLU A 535 21.93 11.48 26.79
CA GLU A 535 22.59 10.51 27.70
C GLU A 535 24.14 10.56 27.69
N TRP A 536 24.77 11.31 26.81
CA TRP A 536 26.23 11.40 26.77
C TRP A 536 26.83 11.87 28.07
N LYS A 537 28.09 11.42 28.35
CA LYS A 537 28.88 11.99 29.46
C LYS A 537 29.04 13.48 29.26
N SER A 538 29.25 14.19 30.38
CA SER A 538 29.52 15.64 30.36
C SER A 538 30.64 15.97 29.37
N LEU A 539 30.30 16.68 28.32
CA LEU A 539 31.25 17.25 27.34
C LEU A 539 31.69 18.64 27.83
N LYS A 540 32.90 19.06 27.44
CA LYS A 540 33.33 20.45 27.61
C LYS A 540 32.33 21.37 26.89
N LYS A 541 31.98 22.52 27.46
CA LYS A 541 31.01 23.46 26.90
C LYS A 541 31.29 23.82 25.44
N VAL A 542 32.58 23.99 25.06
CA VAL A 542 32.96 24.30 23.70
C VAL A 542 32.61 23.18 22.73
N VAL A 543 32.84 21.92 23.12
CA VAL A 543 32.49 20.74 22.27
C VAL A 543 30.97 20.62 22.12
N LEU A 544 30.23 20.89 23.21
CA LEU A 544 28.78 20.87 23.16
C LEU A 544 28.21 21.96 22.22
N ILE A 545 28.74 23.16 22.28
CA ILE A 545 28.36 24.27 21.39
C ILE A 545 28.71 23.91 19.95
N ALA A 546 29.90 23.40 19.68
CA ALA A 546 30.32 22.99 18.34
C ALA A 546 29.42 21.90 17.78
N MET A 547 29.01 20.93 18.60
CA MET A 547 28.04 19.90 18.22
C MET A 547 26.67 20.51 17.85
N CYS A 548 26.16 21.42 18.69
CA CYS A 548 24.90 22.10 18.41
C CYS A 548 24.97 22.90 17.09
N VAL A 549 26.10 23.60 16.86
CA VAL A 549 26.32 24.33 15.59
C VAL A 549 26.38 23.36 14.40
N CYS A 550 27.06 22.22 14.52
CA CYS A 550 27.07 21.21 13.46
C CYS A 550 25.66 20.68 13.16
N LEU A 551 24.82 20.46 14.19
CA LEU A 551 23.45 20.00 14.00
C LEU A 551 22.55 21.01 13.26
N LEU A 552 22.90 22.30 13.28
CA LEU A 552 22.19 23.31 12.48
C LEU A 552 22.39 23.12 10.97
N LEU A 553 23.44 22.41 10.53
CA LEU A 553 23.60 22.05 9.11
C LEU A 553 22.47 21.14 8.63
N ASP A 554 21.93 20.32 9.52
CA ASP A 554 20.85 19.39 9.19
C ASP A 554 19.48 20.07 9.03
N ILE A 555 19.41 21.37 9.29
CA ILE A 555 18.21 22.19 9.02
C ILE A 555 18.27 22.80 7.60
N ILE A 556 19.40 22.83 6.94
CA ILE A 556 19.54 23.44 5.60
C ILE A 556 18.53 22.89 4.59
N PRO A 557 18.29 21.57 4.48
CA PRO A 557 17.27 21.05 3.57
C PRO A 557 15.85 21.55 3.89
N THR A 558 15.55 21.84 5.16
CA THR A 558 14.27 22.43 5.58
C THR A 558 14.05 23.81 4.96
N LEU A 559 15.09 24.58 4.77
CA LEU A 559 14.99 25.88 4.09
C LEU A 559 14.56 25.76 2.63
N SER A 560 14.86 24.63 1.98
CA SER A 560 14.35 24.35 0.63
C SER A 560 12.87 24.01 0.61
N LEU A 561 12.34 23.45 1.70
CA LEU A 561 10.91 23.18 1.86
C LEU A 561 10.10 24.45 2.11
N SER A 562 10.69 25.46 2.73
CA SER A 562 10.00 26.74 2.96
C SER A 562 9.82 27.56 1.67
N ALA A 563 10.59 27.24 0.61
CA ALA A 563 10.37 27.82 -0.73
C ALA A 563 9.27 27.09 -1.53
N PHE A 564 8.56 26.20 -0.90
CA PHE A 564 7.59 25.28 -1.50
C PHE A 564 6.30 25.95 -1.96
N ASP A 565 5.98 27.10 -1.39
CA ASP A 565 4.81 27.93 -1.69
C ASP A 565 4.66 28.27 -3.16
N LYS A 566 5.77 28.27 -3.91
CA LYS A 566 5.78 28.57 -5.35
C LYS A 566 5.51 27.35 -6.24
N ILE A 567 5.67 26.14 -5.72
CA ILE A 567 5.57 24.91 -6.51
C ILE A 567 4.15 24.33 -6.42
N MET A 568 3.47 24.54 -5.31
CA MET A 568 2.21 23.86 -5.05
C MET A 568 0.96 24.67 -5.42
N ASN A 569 1.07 25.95 -5.79
CA ASN A 569 -0.07 26.80 -6.18
C ASN A 569 -1.37 26.59 -5.38
N VAL A 570 -1.24 26.08 -4.14
CA VAL A 570 -2.39 25.83 -3.27
C VAL A 570 -2.67 27.12 -2.53
N PRO A 571 -3.76 27.77 -2.84
CA PRO A 571 -4.17 28.99 -2.15
C PRO A 571 -4.54 28.62 -0.72
N ALA A 572 -4.10 29.40 0.19
CA ALA A 572 -4.01 28.94 1.53
C ALA A 572 -4.83 29.75 2.54
N THR A 573 -5.08 31.02 2.32
CA THR A 573 -5.95 31.81 3.21
C THR A 573 -7.41 31.64 2.83
N HIS A 574 -8.31 31.95 3.75
CA HIS A 574 -9.75 31.92 3.51
C HIS A 574 -10.14 32.85 2.32
N GLU A 575 -9.45 33.97 2.16
CA GLU A 575 -9.66 34.87 1.04
C GLU A 575 -9.22 34.25 -0.30
N VAL A 576 -8.07 33.57 -0.31
CA VAL A 576 -7.55 32.91 -1.49
C VAL A 576 -8.40 31.66 -1.82
N ILE A 577 -8.91 30.94 -0.81
CA ILE A 577 -9.88 29.86 -1.05
C ILE A 577 -11.12 30.38 -1.75
N ASN A 578 -11.64 31.56 -1.35
CA ASN A 578 -12.79 32.17 -2.01
C ASN A 578 -12.47 32.62 -3.43
N GLN A 579 -11.30 33.26 -3.68
CA GLN A 579 -10.84 33.60 -5.03
C GLN A 579 -10.71 32.38 -5.94
N THR A 580 -10.16 31.31 -5.41
CA THR A 580 -10.06 30.03 -6.15
C THR A 580 -11.44 29.46 -6.43
N ALA A 581 -12.37 29.52 -5.46
CA ALA A 581 -13.73 29.06 -5.66
C ALA A 581 -14.43 29.78 -6.81
N ASP A 582 -14.23 31.10 -6.94
CA ASP A 582 -14.76 31.90 -8.04
C ASP A 582 -14.06 31.58 -9.37
N GLU A 583 -12.72 31.49 -9.38
CA GLU A 583 -11.93 31.14 -10.56
C GLU A 583 -12.31 29.75 -11.13
N TYR A 584 -12.56 28.78 -10.26
CA TYR A 584 -12.92 27.41 -10.63
C TYR A 584 -14.44 27.16 -10.68
N LEU A 585 -15.28 28.17 -10.55
CA LEU A 585 -16.76 28.06 -10.56
C LEU A 585 -17.34 27.17 -9.45
N TYR A 586 -16.68 27.07 -8.31
CA TYR A 586 -17.14 26.20 -7.21
C TYR A 586 -18.46 26.68 -6.62
N THR A 587 -18.63 27.98 -6.48
CA THR A 587 -19.85 28.58 -5.96
C THR A 587 -21.02 28.33 -6.90
N GLU A 588 -20.83 28.55 -8.20
CA GLU A 588 -21.82 28.33 -9.25
C GLU A 588 -22.21 26.86 -9.33
N ALA A 589 -21.24 25.96 -9.26
CA ALA A 589 -21.49 24.52 -9.27
C ALA A 589 -22.33 24.08 -8.07
N LYS A 590 -22.06 24.63 -6.86
CA LYS A 590 -22.83 24.36 -5.64
C LYS A 590 -24.26 24.86 -5.74
N ILE A 591 -24.47 26.04 -6.34
CA ILE A 591 -25.81 26.65 -6.53
C ILE A 591 -26.61 25.87 -7.59
N ALA A 592 -25.93 25.43 -8.65
CA ALA A 592 -26.57 24.66 -9.73
C ALA A 592 -26.98 23.26 -9.26
N ALA A 593 -26.15 22.60 -8.44
CA ALA A 593 -26.38 21.24 -7.98
C ALA A 593 -27.66 21.13 -7.11
N LYS A 594 -28.54 20.22 -7.50
CA LYS A 594 -29.66 19.78 -6.68
C LYS A 594 -29.32 18.55 -5.86
N GLN A 595 -28.35 17.77 -6.35
CA GLN A 595 -27.92 16.55 -5.69
C GLN A 595 -26.42 16.55 -5.43
N ARG A 596 -25.57 16.60 -6.48
CA ARG A 596 -24.14 16.37 -6.29
C ARG A 596 -23.28 17.08 -7.33
N VAL A 597 -22.14 17.56 -6.87
CA VAL A 597 -21.09 18.11 -7.74
C VAL A 597 -20.07 17.04 -8.05
N SER A 598 -19.59 17.01 -9.29
CA SER A 598 -18.39 16.28 -9.73
C SER A 598 -17.36 17.25 -10.29
N MET A 599 -16.08 17.06 -10.00
CA MET A 599 -15.00 17.86 -10.55
C MET A 599 -14.01 16.97 -11.28
N MET A 600 -13.91 17.17 -12.58
CA MET A 600 -13.06 16.43 -13.49
C MET A 600 -11.79 17.24 -13.75
N ASP A 601 -10.74 16.99 -12.96
CA ASP A 601 -9.46 17.70 -12.98
C ASP A 601 -8.26 16.79 -12.73
N LEU A 602 -8.40 15.49 -12.94
CA LEU A 602 -7.40 14.48 -12.61
C LEU A 602 -6.92 14.56 -11.14
N SER A 603 -7.83 14.95 -10.26
CA SER A 603 -7.59 15.14 -8.82
C SER A 603 -6.55 16.22 -8.46
N LYS A 604 -6.27 17.17 -9.34
CA LYS A 604 -5.31 18.28 -9.09
C LYS A 604 -5.72 19.13 -7.88
N GLN A 605 -7.02 19.42 -7.74
CA GLN A 605 -7.57 20.18 -6.61
C GLN A 605 -8.04 19.28 -5.45
N GLY A 606 -7.90 17.96 -5.56
CA GLY A 606 -8.29 16.91 -4.64
C GLY A 606 -8.74 17.30 -3.22
N PRO A 607 -7.81 17.50 -2.26
CA PRO A 607 -8.18 17.85 -0.89
C PRO A 607 -8.89 19.19 -0.76
N LEU A 608 -8.52 20.20 -1.56
CA LEU A 608 -9.12 21.54 -1.51
C LEU A 608 -10.57 21.49 -2.00
N ALA A 609 -10.83 20.93 -3.18
CA ALA A 609 -12.19 20.80 -3.70
C ALA A 609 -13.09 19.99 -2.72
N SER A 610 -12.56 18.89 -2.18
CA SER A 610 -13.26 18.07 -1.18
C SER A 610 -13.62 18.86 0.09
N TYR A 611 -12.76 19.78 0.52
CA TYR A 611 -13.01 20.68 1.63
C TYR A 611 -14.06 21.73 1.29
N VAL A 612 -13.93 22.39 0.14
CA VAL A 612 -14.83 23.49 -0.29
C VAL A 612 -16.27 22.98 -0.43
N PHE A 613 -16.48 21.83 -1.09
CA PHE A 613 -17.82 21.28 -1.27
C PHE A 613 -18.41 20.74 0.02
N GLY A 614 -17.64 20.03 0.83
CA GLY A 614 -18.14 19.37 2.03
C GLY A 614 -18.20 20.22 3.29
N THR A 615 -17.47 21.34 3.35
CA THR A 615 -17.32 22.16 4.58
C THR A 615 -17.90 23.55 4.47
N LEU A 616 -17.64 24.26 3.36
CA LEU A 616 -18.07 25.65 3.21
C LEU A 616 -19.54 25.74 2.78
N ASP A 617 -20.30 26.65 3.39
CA ASP A 617 -21.71 26.83 3.08
C ASP A 617 -21.96 27.46 1.69
N PRO A 618 -22.99 27.03 0.97
CA PRO A 618 -23.82 25.86 1.26
C PRO A 618 -23.04 24.55 1.09
N LYS A 619 -23.13 23.65 2.07
CA LYS A 619 -22.49 22.31 1.97
C LYS A 619 -23.19 21.52 0.87
N THR A 620 -22.41 20.92 -0.02
CA THR A 620 -22.92 20.17 -1.16
C THR A 620 -22.26 18.78 -1.21
N GLN A 621 -23.02 17.77 -1.60
CA GLN A 621 -22.50 16.42 -1.82
C GLN A 621 -21.52 16.44 -2.99
N TYR A 622 -20.47 15.64 -2.90
CA TYR A 622 -19.37 15.60 -3.84
C TYR A 622 -19.04 14.18 -4.26
N VAL A 623 -18.90 13.94 -5.56
CA VAL A 623 -18.59 12.61 -6.11
C VAL A 623 -17.22 12.15 -5.63
N PHE A 624 -16.25 13.04 -5.65
CA PHE A 624 -14.90 12.74 -5.17
C PHE A 624 -14.80 12.98 -3.66
N GLY A 625 -13.63 12.82 -3.15
CA GLY A 625 -13.26 13.05 -1.76
C GLY A 625 -11.77 13.16 -1.63
N TRP A 626 -11.28 13.11 -0.39
CA TRP A 626 -9.86 12.99 -0.15
C TRP A 626 -9.57 11.76 0.71
N ALA A 627 -8.57 10.96 0.25
CA ALA A 627 -8.20 9.66 0.81
C ALA A 627 -9.37 8.65 0.72
N TRP A 628 -9.29 7.81 -0.27
CA TRP A 628 -10.31 6.84 -0.73
C TRP A 628 -10.57 5.65 0.20
N GLN A 629 -9.85 5.55 1.35
CA GLN A 629 -10.08 4.47 2.32
C GLN A 629 -11.51 4.45 2.83
N GLY A 630 -12.22 3.36 2.51
CA GLY A 630 -13.62 3.16 2.87
C GLY A 630 -14.62 3.69 1.83
N ALA A 631 -14.15 4.19 0.69
CA ALA A 631 -15.01 4.57 -0.42
C ALA A 631 -15.29 3.35 -1.32
N SER A 632 -16.51 2.81 -1.27
CA SER A 632 -16.91 1.69 -2.14
C SER A 632 -16.95 2.08 -3.61
N THR A 633 -17.15 3.37 -3.91
CA THR A 633 -17.16 3.93 -5.28
C THR A 633 -15.78 4.38 -5.78
N ALA A 634 -14.69 4.11 -5.05
CA ALA A 634 -13.36 4.57 -5.44
C ALA A 634 -12.95 4.12 -6.86
N LEU A 635 -13.25 2.87 -7.23
CA LEU A 635 -12.96 2.35 -8.56
C LEU A 635 -13.78 3.05 -9.65
N ASN A 636 -15.07 3.29 -9.41
CA ASN A 636 -15.93 4.02 -10.33
C ASN A 636 -15.37 5.42 -10.63
N ILE A 637 -14.81 6.07 -9.60
CA ILE A 637 -14.22 7.41 -9.69
C ILE A 637 -12.84 7.39 -10.39
N ALA A 638 -12.04 6.36 -10.16
CA ALA A 638 -10.78 6.18 -10.87
C ALA A 638 -11.01 6.10 -12.39
N TYR A 639 -12.04 5.36 -12.81
CA TYR A 639 -12.42 5.28 -14.22
C TYR A 639 -12.91 6.60 -14.82
N LEU A 640 -13.52 7.50 -14.02
CA LEU A 640 -13.87 8.83 -14.49
C LEU A 640 -12.63 9.65 -14.84
N ASN A 641 -11.62 9.68 -13.96
CA ASN A 641 -10.37 10.38 -14.21
C ASN A 641 -9.67 9.81 -15.46
N GLU A 642 -9.66 8.50 -15.58
CA GLU A 642 -9.07 7.83 -16.74
C GLU A 642 -9.84 8.14 -18.03
N ALA A 643 -11.17 8.22 -17.97
CA ALA A 643 -11.99 8.61 -19.11
C ALA A 643 -11.71 10.05 -19.56
N LEU A 644 -11.48 10.99 -18.63
CA LEU A 644 -11.06 12.33 -18.94
C LEU A 644 -9.67 12.34 -19.63
N GLU A 645 -8.70 11.64 -19.06
CA GLU A 645 -7.33 11.56 -19.58
C GLU A 645 -7.27 10.96 -21.01
N LYS A 646 -8.08 9.94 -21.25
CA LYS A 646 -8.15 9.22 -22.53
C LYS A 646 -9.15 9.82 -23.53
N GLY A 647 -9.88 10.88 -23.18
CA GLY A 647 -10.89 11.51 -24.05
C GLY A 647 -12.18 10.69 -24.23
N ASN A 648 -12.48 9.75 -23.32
CA ASN A 648 -13.72 8.97 -23.34
C ASN A 648 -14.88 9.76 -22.72
N TYR A 649 -15.21 10.93 -23.32
CA TYR A 649 -16.13 11.89 -22.74
C TYR A 649 -17.57 11.38 -22.61
N LEU A 650 -18.02 10.54 -23.56
CA LEU A 650 -19.34 9.93 -23.49
C LEU A 650 -19.50 9.05 -22.23
N TYR A 651 -18.51 8.18 -21.99
CA TYR A 651 -18.45 7.39 -20.77
C TYR A 651 -18.41 8.27 -19.53
N MET A 652 -17.57 9.31 -19.56
CA MET A 652 -17.39 10.24 -18.44
C MET A 652 -18.73 10.90 -18.00
N PHE A 653 -19.52 11.43 -18.95
CA PHE A 653 -20.80 12.06 -18.64
C PHE A 653 -21.86 11.05 -18.24
N ASP A 654 -21.94 9.90 -18.92
CA ASP A 654 -22.89 8.83 -18.59
C ASP A 654 -22.67 8.33 -17.15
N ARG A 655 -21.41 8.12 -16.75
CA ARG A 655 -21.07 7.67 -15.39
C ARG A 655 -21.24 8.76 -14.34
N ASN A 656 -20.98 10.02 -14.67
CA ASN A 656 -21.32 11.11 -13.77
C ASN A 656 -22.82 11.17 -13.47
N LEU A 657 -23.68 10.87 -14.47
CA LEU A 657 -25.12 10.79 -14.24
C LEU A 657 -25.48 9.60 -13.33
N GLU A 658 -24.88 8.43 -13.54
CA GLU A 658 -25.06 7.25 -12.67
C GLU A 658 -24.63 7.53 -11.22
N LEU A 659 -23.58 8.33 -11.04
CA LEU A 659 -23.10 8.80 -9.73
C LEU A 659 -24.01 9.88 -9.12
N GLY A 660 -25.03 10.35 -9.84
CA GLY A 660 -25.93 11.39 -9.39
C GLY A 660 -25.35 12.80 -9.42
N ALA A 661 -24.32 13.02 -10.23
CA ALA A 661 -23.74 14.35 -10.42
C ALA A 661 -24.59 15.14 -11.44
N ASP A 662 -25.40 16.03 -10.96
CA ASP A 662 -26.18 16.98 -11.80
C ASP A 662 -25.41 18.27 -12.11
N SER A 663 -24.25 18.47 -11.49
CA SER A 663 -23.32 19.58 -11.72
C SER A 663 -21.91 19.03 -11.92
N VAL A 664 -21.34 19.22 -13.10
CA VAL A 664 -20.00 18.70 -13.48
C VAL A 664 -19.09 19.83 -13.89
N LEU A 665 -18.00 19.97 -13.18
CA LEU A 665 -16.91 20.90 -13.49
C LEU A 665 -15.80 20.13 -14.25
N ILE A 666 -15.26 20.74 -15.30
CA ILE A 666 -14.14 20.17 -16.07
C ILE A 666 -13.03 21.21 -16.20
N ASP A 667 -11.81 20.84 -15.81
CA ASP A 667 -10.63 21.72 -15.97
C ASP A 667 -10.23 21.76 -17.45
N LYS A 668 -10.23 22.98 -18.02
CA LYS A 668 -9.85 23.20 -19.41
C LYS A 668 -8.42 22.77 -19.77
N GLN A 669 -7.53 22.70 -18.77
CA GLN A 669 -6.16 22.25 -19.00
C GLN A 669 -6.06 20.76 -19.36
N ASP A 670 -7.11 19.98 -19.05
CA ASP A 670 -7.16 18.55 -19.38
C ASP A 670 -7.78 18.29 -20.76
N ILE A 671 -8.23 19.35 -21.46
CA ILE A 671 -8.78 19.26 -22.81
C ILE A 671 -7.68 19.55 -23.82
N LYS A 672 -7.41 18.62 -24.74
CA LYS A 672 -6.26 18.64 -25.67
C LYS A 672 -6.55 19.41 -26.99
N GLY A 673 -7.22 20.55 -26.92
CA GLY A 673 -7.45 21.44 -28.07
C GLY A 673 -8.91 21.51 -28.54
N GLU A 674 -9.16 22.16 -29.67
CA GLU A 674 -10.52 22.44 -30.19
C GLU A 674 -11.30 21.20 -30.61
N THR A 675 -10.61 20.19 -31.13
CA THR A 675 -11.24 18.93 -31.54
C THR A 675 -11.78 18.18 -30.33
N ASP A 676 -11.00 18.11 -29.27
CA ASP A 676 -11.40 17.47 -28.00
C ASP A 676 -12.53 18.26 -27.33
N LEU A 677 -12.48 19.59 -27.37
CA LEU A 677 -13.56 20.42 -26.84
C LEU A 677 -14.88 20.16 -27.60
N THR A 678 -14.83 20.01 -28.91
CA THR A 678 -16.02 19.71 -29.70
C THR A 678 -16.59 18.34 -29.34
N ALA A 679 -15.74 17.31 -29.20
CA ALA A 679 -16.13 15.97 -28.78
C ALA A 679 -16.73 15.96 -27.34
N LEU A 680 -16.16 16.77 -26.44
CA LEU A 680 -16.66 16.94 -25.08
C LEU A 680 -18.05 17.53 -25.07
N LEU A 681 -18.29 18.61 -25.84
CA LEU A 681 -19.60 19.26 -25.94
C LEU A 681 -20.66 18.35 -26.57
N ASP A 682 -20.29 17.61 -27.61
CA ASP A 682 -21.17 16.61 -28.23
C ASP A 682 -21.56 15.50 -27.25
N ALA A 683 -20.58 14.94 -26.55
CA ALA A 683 -20.81 13.91 -25.55
C ALA A 683 -21.71 14.39 -24.40
N ALA A 684 -21.50 15.62 -23.94
CA ALA A 684 -22.34 16.24 -22.92
C ALA A 684 -23.79 16.35 -23.39
N ASP A 685 -24.00 16.87 -24.61
CA ASP A 685 -25.36 17.05 -25.17
C ASP A 685 -26.09 15.71 -25.39
N ARG A 686 -25.38 14.69 -25.84
CA ARG A 686 -25.92 13.33 -26.04
C ARG A 686 -26.40 12.70 -24.75
N VAL A 687 -25.68 12.89 -23.63
CA VAL A 687 -26.12 12.40 -22.30
C VAL A 687 -27.21 13.29 -21.70
N GLY A 688 -27.29 14.56 -22.11
CA GLY A 688 -28.30 15.52 -21.66
C GLY A 688 -27.76 16.64 -20.76
N TYR A 689 -26.45 16.74 -20.57
CA TYR A 689 -25.84 17.87 -19.88
C TYR A 689 -25.79 19.11 -20.80
N LYS A 690 -25.90 20.27 -20.20
CA LYS A 690 -25.79 21.55 -20.90
C LYS A 690 -24.67 22.38 -20.29
N LEU A 691 -23.85 23.01 -21.15
CA LEU A 691 -22.86 23.97 -20.70
C LEU A 691 -23.61 25.19 -20.12
N ALA A 692 -23.48 25.39 -18.83
CA ALA A 692 -24.16 26.44 -18.09
C ALA A 692 -23.29 27.68 -17.92
N GLN A 693 -22.00 27.50 -17.65
CA GLN A 693 -21.06 28.60 -17.43
C GLN A 693 -19.62 28.18 -17.79
N GLU A 694 -18.82 29.16 -18.11
CA GLU A 694 -17.42 29.01 -18.44
C GLU A 694 -16.59 30.10 -17.75
N SER A 695 -15.46 29.69 -17.14
CA SER A 695 -14.44 30.58 -16.61
C SER A 695 -13.14 30.44 -17.41
N GLU A 696 -12.09 31.14 -16.98
CA GLU A 696 -10.76 30.97 -17.58
C GLU A 696 -10.23 29.52 -17.37
N ARG A 697 -10.59 28.90 -16.27
CA ARG A 697 -10.07 27.57 -15.85
C ARG A 697 -11.02 26.44 -16.14
N ASN A 698 -12.33 26.60 -15.86
CA ASN A 698 -13.29 25.50 -15.87
C ASN A 698 -14.46 25.73 -16.83
N LEU A 699 -15.04 24.62 -17.25
CA LEU A 699 -16.36 24.52 -17.85
C LEU A 699 -17.33 23.91 -16.80
N LEU A 700 -18.50 24.51 -16.63
CA LEU A 700 -19.57 24.00 -15.77
C LEU A 700 -20.70 23.44 -16.64
N PHE A 701 -20.91 22.14 -16.52
CA PHE A 701 -22.02 21.43 -17.15
C PHE A 701 -23.09 21.12 -16.10
N VAL A 702 -24.35 21.29 -16.46
CA VAL A 702 -25.51 21.04 -15.58
C VAL A 702 -26.48 20.09 -16.27
N TYR A 703 -26.91 19.06 -15.57
CA TYR A 703 -28.02 18.23 -15.98
C TYR A 703 -29.31 18.79 -15.41
N PRO A 704 -30.36 19.04 -16.22
CA PRO A 704 -31.57 19.78 -15.78
C PRO A 704 -32.48 18.87 -14.92
N VAL A 705 -32.38 19.01 -13.62
CA VAL A 705 -33.26 18.37 -12.62
C VAL A 705 -33.79 19.39 -11.63
N ASP A 706 -34.99 19.15 -11.12
CA ASP A 706 -35.66 20.06 -10.18
C ASP A 706 -35.46 19.67 -8.70
N SER A 707 -35.12 18.42 -8.42
CA SER A 707 -34.98 17.86 -7.07
C SER A 707 -33.94 16.74 -7.04
N THR A 708 -33.68 16.18 -5.85
CA THR A 708 -32.90 14.93 -5.70
C THR A 708 -33.54 13.79 -6.47
N PHE A 709 -32.72 12.94 -7.05
CA PHE A 709 -33.14 11.90 -7.99
C PHE A 709 -32.41 10.58 -7.79
N GLY A 710 -33.04 9.53 -8.28
CA GLY A 710 -32.39 8.24 -8.52
C GLY A 710 -32.27 7.96 -10.01
N VAL A 711 -31.54 6.93 -10.33
CA VAL A 711 -31.28 6.50 -11.72
C VAL A 711 -31.77 5.06 -11.88
N MET A 712 -32.69 4.86 -12.79
CA MET A 712 -33.01 3.52 -13.28
C MET A 712 -32.21 3.29 -14.56
N THR A 713 -31.48 2.20 -14.60
CA THR A 713 -30.60 1.87 -15.74
C THR A 713 -31.03 0.55 -16.35
N GLU A 714 -31.23 0.56 -17.66
CA GLU A 714 -31.42 -0.64 -18.47
C GLU A 714 -30.18 -0.84 -19.33
N TYR A 715 -29.49 -1.96 -19.13
CA TYR A 715 -28.33 -2.36 -19.93
C TYR A 715 -28.76 -3.41 -20.93
N SER A 716 -28.45 -3.19 -22.19
CA SER A 716 -28.61 -4.20 -23.22
C SER A 716 -27.35 -5.06 -23.44
N CYS A 717 -26.23 -4.64 -22.86
CA CYS A 717 -24.95 -5.33 -23.00
C CYS A 717 -24.36 -5.73 -21.65
N LEU A 718 -23.89 -6.99 -21.54
CA LEU A 718 -23.28 -7.55 -20.32
C LEU A 718 -21.84 -8.01 -20.60
N ALA A 719 -20.91 -7.70 -19.71
CA ALA A 719 -19.54 -8.23 -19.74
C ALA A 719 -19.27 -9.14 -18.55
N ILE A 720 -18.78 -10.37 -18.79
CA ILE A 720 -18.51 -11.37 -17.74
C ILE A 720 -17.04 -11.77 -17.74
N GLY A 721 -16.44 -11.81 -16.56
CA GLY A 721 -15.09 -12.27 -16.32
C GLY A 721 -14.18 -11.23 -15.66
N THR A 722 -12.95 -11.61 -15.38
CA THR A 722 -11.98 -10.75 -14.65
C THR A 722 -11.61 -9.48 -15.41
N THR A 723 -11.62 -9.51 -16.74
CA THR A 723 -11.36 -8.34 -17.59
C THR A 723 -12.61 -7.50 -17.83
N ALA A 724 -13.79 -7.97 -17.42
CA ALA A 724 -15.02 -7.19 -17.47
C ALA A 724 -14.94 -5.87 -16.67
N ALA A 725 -14.11 -5.82 -15.63
CA ALA A 725 -13.84 -4.61 -14.88
C ALA A 725 -13.15 -3.49 -15.74
N LEU A 726 -12.43 -3.85 -16.80
CA LEU A 726 -11.77 -2.90 -17.72
C LEU A 726 -12.73 -2.38 -18.80
N VAL A 727 -13.79 -3.14 -19.08
CA VAL A 727 -14.72 -2.83 -20.17
C VAL A 727 -15.33 -1.44 -20.03
N PRO A 728 -15.81 -1.00 -18.86
CA PRO A 728 -16.41 0.32 -18.72
C PRO A 728 -15.50 1.48 -19.11
N GLY A 729 -14.18 1.33 -18.91
CA GLY A 729 -13.19 2.38 -19.28
C GLY A 729 -13.02 2.56 -20.79
N ILE A 730 -13.41 1.58 -21.60
CA ILE A 730 -13.28 1.60 -23.08
C ILE A 730 -14.64 1.56 -23.77
N LEU A 731 -15.52 0.66 -23.34
CA LEU A 731 -16.83 0.40 -23.93
C LEU A 731 -17.93 0.72 -22.92
N PRO A 732 -18.48 1.95 -22.89
CA PRO A 732 -19.49 2.39 -21.92
C PRO A 732 -20.82 1.66 -22.06
N TYR A 733 -21.01 0.89 -23.12
CA TYR A 733 -22.20 0.12 -23.44
C TYR A 733 -22.47 -1.03 -22.45
N TYR A 734 -21.39 -1.57 -21.85
CA TYR A 734 -21.47 -2.82 -21.10
C TYR A 734 -21.60 -2.60 -19.59
N HIS A 735 -22.47 -3.41 -19.00
CA HIS A 735 -22.50 -3.60 -17.56
C HIS A 735 -21.54 -4.74 -17.14
N PRO A 736 -20.63 -4.54 -16.19
CA PRO A 736 -19.84 -5.64 -15.67
C PRO A 736 -20.70 -6.58 -14.84
N GLY A 737 -20.66 -7.88 -15.15
CA GLY A 737 -21.41 -8.90 -14.43
C GLY A 737 -20.87 -9.14 -13.01
N ASP A 738 -21.76 -9.43 -12.09
CA ASP A 738 -21.44 -9.68 -10.67
C ASP A 738 -20.77 -11.04 -10.43
N LYS A 739 -20.94 -12.00 -11.35
CA LYS A 739 -20.38 -13.35 -11.26
C LYS A 739 -19.26 -13.51 -12.29
N LEU A 740 -18.14 -14.07 -11.89
CA LEU A 740 -16.99 -14.32 -12.77
C LEU A 740 -17.08 -15.67 -13.50
N VAL A 741 -17.92 -16.56 -12.99
CA VAL A 741 -18.12 -17.94 -13.46
C VAL A 741 -19.37 -17.98 -14.32
N ILE A 742 -19.21 -18.34 -15.59
CA ILE A 742 -20.33 -18.27 -16.55
C ILE A 742 -21.46 -19.25 -16.24
N ASP A 743 -21.16 -20.47 -15.77
CA ASP A 743 -22.15 -21.47 -15.41
C ASP A 743 -22.78 -21.26 -14.02
N ASP A 744 -22.47 -20.18 -13.35
CA ASP A 744 -23.22 -19.68 -12.19
C ASP A 744 -24.43 -18.81 -12.61
N TYR A 745 -24.48 -18.39 -13.89
CA TYR A 745 -25.67 -17.74 -14.46
C TYR A 745 -26.66 -18.78 -15.03
N SER A 746 -27.92 -18.43 -15.05
CA SER A 746 -28.94 -19.19 -15.79
C SER A 746 -29.18 -18.58 -17.19
N ALA A 747 -29.69 -19.38 -18.11
CA ALA A 747 -30.09 -18.86 -19.42
C ALA A 747 -31.12 -17.74 -19.31
N GLU A 748 -32.06 -17.85 -18.35
CA GLU A 748 -33.11 -16.85 -18.09
C GLU A 748 -32.48 -15.50 -17.68
N GLU A 749 -31.41 -15.50 -16.92
CA GLU A 749 -30.68 -14.27 -16.53
C GLU A 749 -29.96 -13.61 -17.72
N LEU A 750 -29.46 -14.41 -18.66
CA LEU A 750 -28.62 -13.92 -19.75
C LEU A 750 -29.40 -13.55 -21.04
N ILE A 751 -30.55 -14.17 -21.29
CA ILE A 751 -31.31 -13.97 -22.52
C ILE A 751 -31.94 -12.57 -22.65
N HIS A 752 -31.93 -11.79 -21.58
CA HIS A 752 -32.42 -10.42 -21.56
C HIS A 752 -31.45 -9.40 -22.17
N TYR A 753 -30.21 -9.80 -22.38
CA TYR A 753 -29.19 -8.95 -22.99
C TYR A 753 -29.15 -9.17 -24.50
N ASP A 754 -28.96 -8.08 -25.24
CA ASP A 754 -28.75 -8.16 -26.68
C ASP A 754 -27.33 -8.71 -26.98
N LYS A 755 -26.34 -8.27 -26.21
CA LYS A 755 -24.93 -8.60 -26.42
C LYS A 755 -24.25 -9.00 -25.11
N ILE A 756 -23.46 -10.07 -25.16
CA ILE A 756 -22.66 -10.54 -24.02
C ILE A 756 -21.21 -10.68 -24.45
N TYR A 757 -20.31 -10.04 -23.68
CA TYR A 757 -18.86 -10.12 -23.86
C TYR A 757 -18.23 -10.96 -22.73
N LEU A 758 -17.62 -12.08 -23.09
CA LEU A 758 -16.92 -12.97 -22.17
C LEU A 758 -15.41 -12.72 -22.26
N SER A 759 -14.78 -12.24 -21.17
CA SER A 759 -13.33 -11.98 -21.17
C SER A 759 -12.71 -12.25 -19.80
N GLY A 760 -11.80 -13.23 -19.76
CA GLY A 760 -11.22 -13.70 -18.49
C GLY A 760 -12.24 -14.39 -17.58
N PHE A 761 -13.25 -15.01 -18.15
CA PHE A 761 -14.28 -15.72 -17.42
C PHE A 761 -13.80 -17.10 -16.95
N PHE A 762 -14.51 -17.66 -15.96
CA PHE A 762 -14.29 -19.01 -15.45
C PHE A 762 -15.53 -19.87 -15.69
N TYR A 763 -15.38 -21.18 -15.53
CA TYR A 763 -16.47 -22.14 -15.49
C TYR A 763 -16.16 -23.25 -14.46
N ASN A 764 -17.21 -23.77 -13.81
CA ASN A 764 -17.10 -24.94 -12.94
C ASN A 764 -17.09 -26.24 -13.77
N ASP A 765 -17.96 -26.32 -14.80
CA ASP A 765 -17.98 -27.41 -15.77
C ASP A 765 -18.02 -26.85 -17.19
N ARG A 766 -16.96 -27.13 -17.96
CA ARG A 766 -16.84 -26.66 -19.35
C ARG A 766 -18.04 -27.00 -20.22
N LYS A 767 -18.58 -28.24 -20.11
CA LYS A 767 -19.69 -28.68 -20.95
C LYS A 767 -20.99 -27.95 -20.61
N VAL A 768 -21.19 -27.66 -19.32
CA VAL A 768 -22.34 -26.86 -18.85
C VAL A 768 -22.22 -25.44 -19.38
N ALA A 769 -21.03 -24.83 -19.24
CA ALA A 769 -20.74 -23.49 -19.75
C ALA A 769 -20.93 -23.40 -21.28
N GLU A 770 -20.35 -24.33 -22.06
CA GLU A 770 -20.49 -24.36 -23.50
C GLU A 770 -21.96 -24.56 -23.95
N LYS A 771 -22.69 -25.40 -23.21
CA LYS A 771 -24.13 -25.58 -23.47
C LYS A 771 -24.91 -24.29 -23.20
N LEU A 772 -24.65 -23.65 -22.08
CA LEU A 772 -25.29 -22.37 -21.72
C LEU A 772 -25.05 -21.28 -22.78
N VAL A 773 -23.78 -21.14 -23.21
CA VAL A 773 -23.41 -20.15 -24.21
C VAL A 773 -24.09 -20.43 -25.57
N ARG A 774 -24.19 -21.70 -25.98
CA ARG A 774 -24.95 -22.07 -27.19
C ARG A 774 -26.44 -21.75 -27.05
N GLU A 775 -27.03 -22.09 -25.90
CA GLU A 775 -28.46 -21.87 -25.62
C GLU A 775 -28.86 -20.39 -25.70
N ILE A 776 -28.04 -19.50 -25.11
CA ILE A 776 -28.30 -18.06 -25.20
C ILE A 776 -28.04 -17.50 -26.60
N ALA A 777 -27.03 -17.99 -27.33
CA ALA A 777 -26.78 -17.57 -28.70
C ALA A 777 -27.89 -18.01 -29.66
N GLU A 778 -28.38 -19.26 -29.53
CA GLU A 778 -29.55 -19.78 -30.27
C GLU A 778 -30.82 -18.99 -29.92
N GLY A 779 -30.87 -18.43 -28.68
CA GLY A 779 -31.97 -17.56 -28.23
C GLY A 779 -31.93 -16.15 -28.83
N GLY A 780 -30.87 -15.83 -29.60
CA GLY A 780 -30.70 -14.54 -30.28
C GLY A 780 -29.75 -13.56 -29.64
N VAL A 781 -29.06 -13.94 -28.53
CA VAL A 781 -28.03 -13.11 -27.91
C VAL A 781 -26.74 -13.17 -28.73
N GLU A 782 -26.18 -12.04 -29.10
CA GLU A 782 -24.84 -11.96 -29.70
C GLU A 782 -23.78 -12.16 -28.63
N VAL A 783 -22.98 -13.22 -28.75
CA VAL A 783 -21.93 -13.53 -27.76
C VAL A 783 -20.55 -13.30 -28.36
N PHE A 784 -19.77 -12.48 -27.71
CA PHE A 784 -18.38 -12.18 -28.05
C PHE A 784 -17.46 -12.82 -27.02
N ILE A 785 -16.52 -13.65 -27.44
CA ILE A 785 -15.65 -14.42 -26.54
C ILE A 785 -14.20 -14.01 -26.77
N ASP A 786 -13.62 -13.30 -25.80
CA ASP A 786 -12.16 -13.08 -25.74
C ASP A 786 -11.48 -14.37 -25.29
N MET A 787 -10.78 -15.00 -26.22
CA MET A 787 -10.12 -16.28 -26.03
C MET A 787 -8.79 -16.20 -25.27
N SER A 788 -8.32 -14.99 -24.93
CA SER A 788 -6.97 -14.77 -24.41
C SER A 788 -6.74 -15.32 -23.01
N ARG A 789 -7.78 -15.45 -22.21
CA ARG A 789 -7.72 -15.86 -20.80
C ARG A 789 -8.71 -16.96 -20.44
N ILE A 790 -9.15 -17.74 -21.39
CA ILE A 790 -10.00 -18.88 -21.09
C ILE A 790 -9.25 -19.92 -20.25
N PRO A 791 -9.94 -20.65 -19.36
CA PRO A 791 -9.33 -21.72 -18.58
C PRO A 791 -8.74 -22.82 -19.47
N ALA A 792 -7.47 -23.18 -19.22
CA ALA A 792 -6.84 -24.29 -19.91
C ALA A 792 -7.37 -25.62 -19.37
N ASP A 793 -7.56 -26.60 -20.27
CA ASP A 793 -7.90 -27.96 -19.87
C ASP A 793 -6.80 -28.55 -18.97
N PRO A 794 -7.11 -29.04 -17.76
CA PRO A 794 -6.10 -29.52 -16.80
C PRO A 794 -5.28 -30.72 -17.27
N LEU A 795 -5.81 -31.52 -18.24
CA LEU A 795 -5.14 -32.72 -18.71
C LEU A 795 -4.32 -32.47 -19.98
N THR A 796 -4.83 -31.63 -20.89
CA THR A 796 -4.19 -31.40 -22.20
C THR A 796 -3.48 -30.05 -22.28
N ASN A 797 -3.69 -29.16 -21.30
CA ASN A 797 -3.22 -27.78 -21.28
C ASN A 797 -3.64 -26.97 -22.53
N ARG A 798 -4.70 -27.38 -23.21
CA ARG A 798 -5.27 -26.68 -24.34
C ARG A 798 -6.25 -25.62 -23.84
N MET A 799 -6.20 -24.49 -24.46
CA MET A 799 -7.15 -23.38 -24.27
C MET A 799 -8.22 -23.45 -25.37
N THR A 800 -9.21 -24.32 -25.18
CA THR A 800 -10.26 -24.60 -26.17
C THR A 800 -11.62 -24.32 -25.55
N PHE A 801 -12.48 -23.60 -26.26
CA PHE A 801 -13.86 -23.37 -25.88
C PHE A 801 -14.74 -23.37 -27.13
N LEU A 802 -15.83 -24.13 -27.08
CA LEU A 802 -16.76 -24.31 -28.23
C LEU A 802 -16.04 -24.68 -29.54
N ASP A 803 -15.07 -25.60 -29.45
CA ASP A 803 -14.28 -26.16 -30.56
C ASP A 803 -13.29 -25.17 -31.24
N VAL A 804 -13.11 -23.96 -30.71
CA VAL A 804 -12.07 -23.01 -31.11
C VAL A 804 -10.90 -23.06 -30.16
N ASP A 805 -9.68 -23.19 -30.69
CA ASP A 805 -8.43 -23.24 -29.92
C ASP A 805 -7.73 -21.90 -29.91
N ALA A 806 -7.37 -21.42 -28.71
CA ALA A 806 -6.49 -20.27 -28.51
C ALA A 806 -5.03 -20.72 -28.41
N GLN A 807 -4.17 -20.17 -29.27
CA GLN A 807 -2.75 -20.50 -29.36
C GLN A 807 -1.91 -19.32 -28.83
N PRO A 808 -1.14 -19.50 -27.75
CA PRO A 808 -0.32 -18.44 -27.19
C PRO A 808 0.74 -17.92 -28.16
N ILE A 809 0.91 -16.61 -28.22
CA ILE A 809 1.95 -15.93 -28.98
C ILE A 809 2.44 -14.69 -28.20
N THR A 810 3.70 -14.36 -28.38
CA THR A 810 4.33 -13.19 -27.75
C THR A 810 5.01 -12.33 -28.81
N PHE A 811 4.72 -11.05 -28.80
CA PHE A 811 5.37 -10.04 -29.63
C PHE A 811 6.29 -9.19 -28.78
N SER A 812 7.51 -8.94 -29.26
CA SER A 812 8.51 -8.11 -28.58
C SER A 812 9.11 -7.13 -29.58
N ASN A 813 9.30 -5.87 -29.18
CA ASN A 813 9.90 -4.79 -30.00
C ASN A 813 9.11 -4.37 -31.25
N SER A 814 8.23 -5.20 -31.79
CA SER A 814 7.34 -4.89 -32.91
C SER A 814 6.07 -5.68 -32.81
N TYR A 815 4.96 -5.12 -33.25
CA TYR A 815 3.65 -5.75 -33.23
C TYR A 815 3.19 -6.15 -34.60
N PRO A 816 2.27 -7.12 -34.73
CA PRO A 816 1.75 -7.54 -36.03
C PRO A 816 0.90 -6.47 -36.68
N THR A 817 0.84 -6.47 -37.99
CA THR A 817 -0.14 -5.66 -38.73
C THR A 817 -1.48 -6.38 -38.67
N LEU A 818 -2.51 -5.71 -38.14
CA LEU A 818 -3.87 -6.24 -38.09
C LEU A 818 -4.64 -5.89 -39.35
N ILE A 819 -5.34 -6.86 -39.91
CA ILE A 819 -6.11 -6.71 -41.12
C ILE A 819 -7.54 -7.14 -40.85
N THR A 820 -8.46 -6.20 -40.99
CA THR A 820 -9.92 -6.41 -41.02
C THR A 820 -10.46 -6.28 -42.42
N GLU A 821 -11.75 -6.46 -42.64
CA GLU A 821 -12.39 -6.23 -43.96
C GLU A 821 -12.23 -4.78 -44.44
N ASP A 822 -12.27 -3.83 -43.49
CA ASP A 822 -12.34 -2.39 -43.80
C ASP A 822 -11.02 -1.64 -43.58
N ALA A 823 -10.05 -2.21 -42.81
CA ALA A 823 -8.87 -1.47 -42.40
C ALA A 823 -7.61 -2.32 -42.27
N VAL A 824 -6.46 -1.64 -42.39
CA VAL A 824 -5.13 -2.15 -42.05
C VAL A 824 -4.61 -1.30 -40.89
N ILE A 825 -4.38 -1.92 -39.75
CA ILE A 825 -4.08 -1.24 -38.48
C ILE A 825 -2.70 -1.67 -38.00
N TYR A 826 -1.95 -0.69 -37.50
CA TYR A 826 -0.65 -0.88 -36.87
C TYR A 826 -0.77 -0.58 -35.36
N PRO A 827 -0.93 -1.61 -34.52
CA PRO A 827 -1.16 -1.41 -33.10
C PRO A 827 -0.04 -0.60 -32.44
N LYS A 828 -0.38 0.30 -31.54
CA LYS A 828 0.58 1.05 -30.74
C LYS A 828 1.37 0.12 -29.84
N LEU A 829 2.66 0.40 -29.66
CA LEU A 829 3.48 -0.28 -28.67
C LEU A 829 3.03 0.12 -27.26
N PHE A 830 3.12 -0.81 -26.33
CA PHE A 830 2.93 -0.48 -24.91
C PHE A 830 4.00 0.52 -24.45
N ALA A 831 3.69 1.29 -23.43
CA ALA A 831 4.68 2.11 -22.75
C ALA A 831 5.80 1.22 -22.16
N ASP A 832 6.96 1.84 -21.85
CA ASP A 832 8.20 1.16 -21.41
C ASP A 832 8.04 0.19 -20.23
N GLU A 833 6.93 0.24 -19.52
CA GLU A 833 6.60 -0.69 -18.42
C GLU A 833 6.27 -2.10 -18.92
N TYR A 834 5.88 -2.26 -20.20
CA TYR A 834 5.50 -3.53 -20.80
C TYR A 834 6.38 -3.79 -22.02
N GLU A 835 7.41 -4.62 -21.86
CA GLU A 835 8.33 -4.94 -22.96
C GLU A 835 7.71 -5.88 -24.01
N THR A 836 6.66 -6.62 -23.66
CA THR A 836 6.09 -7.66 -24.53
C THR A 836 4.56 -7.70 -24.51
N TRP A 837 3.98 -7.98 -25.68
CA TRP A 837 2.57 -8.27 -25.84
C TRP A 837 2.35 -9.79 -25.82
N ASN A 838 1.91 -10.31 -24.69
CA ASN A 838 1.54 -11.72 -24.53
C ASN A 838 0.06 -11.90 -24.84
N THR A 839 -0.25 -12.68 -25.86
CA THR A 839 -1.62 -12.84 -26.35
C THR A 839 -1.86 -14.20 -27.00
N VAL A 840 -2.97 -14.36 -27.71
CA VAL A 840 -3.31 -15.59 -28.43
C VAL A 840 -3.83 -15.28 -29.83
N TYR A 841 -3.56 -16.19 -30.78
CA TYR A 841 -4.28 -16.27 -32.06
C TYR A 841 -5.18 -17.51 -32.08
N LEU A 842 -6.09 -17.60 -33.02
CA LEU A 842 -7.18 -18.59 -33.02
C LEU A 842 -7.00 -19.63 -34.12
N ASN A 843 -7.37 -20.86 -33.80
CA ASN A 843 -7.51 -21.97 -34.77
C ASN A 843 -8.89 -22.61 -34.61
N GLY A 844 -9.44 -23.13 -35.71
CA GLY A 844 -10.76 -23.77 -35.67
C GLY A 844 -11.93 -22.84 -36.01
N LEU A 845 -11.65 -21.62 -36.43
CA LEU A 845 -12.69 -20.72 -36.94
C LEU A 845 -13.25 -21.24 -38.26
N THR A 846 -14.55 -21.15 -38.46
CA THR A 846 -15.23 -21.52 -39.71
C THR A 846 -15.25 -20.37 -40.70
N ASN A 847 -15.36 -19.13 -40.21
CA ASN A 847 -15.25 -17.91 -40.99
C ASN A 847 -14.35 -16.93 -40.27
N VAL A 848 -13.30 -16.44 -40.94
CA VAL A 848 -12.32 -15.50 -40.40
C VAL A 848 -12.61 -14.11 -40.97
N THR A 849 -12.91 -13.17 -40.06
CA THR A 849 -13.21 -11.77 -40.40
C THR A 849 -12.00 -10.85 -40.15
N ALA A 850 -11.04 -11.26 -39.31
CA ALA A 850 -9.82 -10.53 -39.11
C ALA A 850 -8.60 -11.42 -38.86
N TYR A 851 -7.46 -11.04 -39.41
CA TYR A 851 -6.21 -11.76 -39.29
C TYR A 851 -5.03 -10.81 -39.23
N ALA A 852 -3.87 -11.33 -38.82
CA ALA A 852 -2.67 -10.55 -38.68
C ALA A 852 -1.49 -11.14 -39.41
N TRP A 853 -0.58 -10.26 -39.85
CA TRP A 853 0.72 -10.61 -40.39
C TRP A 853 1.84 -10.11 -39.49
N PHE A 854 2.76 -10.98 -39.19
CA PHE A 854 3.93 -10.67 -38.37
C PHE A 854 5.18 -11.29 -38.98
N GLU A 855 6.07 -10.47 -39.55
CA GLU A 855 7.33 -10.88 -40.19
C GLU A 855 7.13 -11.99 -41.22
N ASN A 856 7.77 -13.15 -41.00
CA ASN A 856 7.67 -14.34 -41.87
C ASN A 856 6.73 -15.41 -41.27
N SER A 857 5.86 -15.04 -40.29
CA SER A 857 4.92 -15.95 -39.70
C SER A 857 3.86 -16.40 -40.71
N PRO A 858 3.21 -17.57 -40.51
CA PRO A 858 1.94 -17.83 -41.15
C PRO A 858 0.90 -16.79 -40.73
N ARG A 859 -0.17 -16.69 -41.51
CA ARG A 859 -1.32 -15.85 -41.16
C ARG A 859 -1.83 -16.24 -39.76
N LEU A 860 -2.05 -15.23 -38.91
CA LEU A 860 -2.54 -15.36 -37.55
C LEU A 860 -4.01 -14.90 -37.50
N ASP A 861 -4.94 -15.81 -37.46
CA ASP A 861 -6.36 -15.49 -37.39
C ASP A 861 -6.71 -15.07 -35.93
N PHE A 862 -7.44 -13.98 -35.77
CA PHE A 862 -7.74 -13.47 -34.43
C PHE A 862 -9.19 -13.02 -34.21
N ILE A 863 -9.98 -12.85 -35.25
CA ILE A 863 -11.45 -12.67 -35.12
C ILE A 863 -12.15 -13.52 -36.16
N GLY A 864 -13.26 -14.12 -35.77
CA GLY A 864 -14.13 -14.89 -36.61
C GLY A 864 -15.22 -15.63 -35.89
N THR A 865 -16.02 -16.38 -36.63
CA THR A 865 -17.12 -17.20 -36.12
C THR A 865 -16.81 -18.69 -36.18
N GLY A 866 -17.43 -19.47 -35.32
CA GLY A 866 -17.37 -20.93 -35.29
C GLY A 866 -18.58 -21.57 -35.94
N GLU A 867 -18.95 -22.80 -35.50
CA GLU A 867 -20.10 -23.54 -36.01
C GLU A 867 -21.46 -23.00 -35.52
N THR A 868 -21.46 -22.34 -34.34
CA THR A 868 -22.67 -21.77 -33.73
C THR A 868 -22.87 -20.33 -34.20
N GLU A 869 -24.05 -20.04 -34.73
CA GLU A 869 -24.45 -18.67 -35.10
C GLU A 869 -24.49 -17.78 -33.90
N ASN A 870 -24.33 -16.45 -34.08
CA ASN A 870 -24.29 -15.42 -33.03
C ASN A 870 -23.14 -15.55 -32.02
N ILE A 871 -22.09 -16.32 -32.29
CA ILE A 871 -20.88 -16.38 -31.47
C ILE A 871 -19.70 -15.91 -32.29
N THR A 872 -19.05 -14.83 -31.80
CA THR A 872 -17.82 -14.28 -32.37
C THR A 872 -16.66 -14.48 -31.39
N TYR A 873 -15.57 -15.06 -31.88
CA TYR A 873 -14.35 -15.30 -31.13
C TYR A 873 -13.35 -14.19 -31.41
N ILE A 874 -12.71 -13.68 -30.33
CA ILE A 874 -11.75 -12.59 -30.40
C ILE A 874 -10.44 -13.08 -29.77
N GLY A 875 -9.36 -13.00 -30.51
CA GLY A 875 -8.00 -13.22 -30.04
C GLY A 875 -7.31 -11.89 -29.71
N PHE A 876 -5.98 -11.95 -29.56
CA PHE A 876 -5.09 -10.80 -29.36
C PHE A 876 -5.41 -9.93 -28.16
N ASN A 877 -6.23 -10.39 -27.18
CA ASN A 877 -6.64 -9.62 -26.02
C ASN A 877 -6.83 -8.11 -26.34
N LEU A 878 -7.57 -7.83 -27.39
CA LEU A 878 -7.70 -6.49 -27.95
C LEU A 878 -8.19 -5.46 -26.95
N LEU A 879 -9.10 -5.84 -26.05
CA LEU A 879 -9.60 -4.95 -24.98
C LEU A 879 -8.44 -4.49 -24.07
N PHE A 880 -7.60 -5.43 -23.63
CA PHE A 880 -6.44 -5.12 -22.80
C PHE A 880 -5.44 -4.25 -23.55
N HIS A 881 -5.19 -4.55 -24.83
CA HIS A 881 -4.30 -3.74 -25.66
C HIS A 881 -4.83 -2.32 -25.82
N ALA A 882 -6.10 -2.16 -26.22
CA ALA A 882 -6.72 -0.85 -26.39
C ALA A 882 -6.69 -0.01 -25.10
N TYR A 883 -6.87 -0.67 -23.95
CA TYR A 883 -6.83 -0.03 -22.65
C TYR A 883 -5.41 0.41 -22.26
N MET A 884 -4.42 -0.48 -22.36
CA MET A 884 -3.06 -0.24 -21.88
C MET A 884 -2.23 0.62 -22.84
N ALA A 885 -2.42 0.49 -24.14
CA ALA A 885 -1.72 1.28 -25.16
C ALA A 885 -2.44 2.57 -25.55
N GLU A 886 -3.63 2.82 -24.99
CA GLU A 886 -4.52 3.93 -25.39
C GLU A 886 -4.71 3.96 -26.92
N ASP A 887 -4.96 2.77 -27.47
CA ASP A 887 -5.03 2.55 -28.90
C ASP A 887 -6.47 2.68 -29.42
N LEU A 888 -6.78 3.86 -29.97
CA LEU A 888 -8.11 4.16 -30.50
C LEU A 888 -8.45 3.33 -31.75
N ASP A 889 -7.47 2.97 -32.57
CA ASP A 889 -7.70 2.17 -33.76
C ASP A 889 -8.08 0.72 -33.38
N VAL A 890 -7.44 0.16 -32.36
CA VAL A 890 -7.82 -1.16 -31.81
C VAL A 890 -9.18 -1.09 -31.09
N LYS A 891 -9.50 0.01 -30.40
CA LYS A 891 -10.83 0.23 -29.84
C LYS A 891 -11.90 0.22 -30.94
N GLU A 892 -11.63 0.86 -32.07
CA GLU A 892 -12.58 0.91 -33.18
C GLU A 892 -12.79 -0.49 -33.83
N ILE A 893 -11.77 -1.36 -33.87
CA ILE A 893 -11.97 -2.76 -34.24
C ILE A 893 -13.02 -3.41 -33.33
N LEU A 894 -12.89 -3.23 -32.00
CA LEU A 894 -13.84 -3.80 -31.04
C LEU A 894 -15.25 -3.25 -31.23
N ASN A 895 -15.39 -1.94 -31.42
CA ASN A 895 -16.70 -1.31 -31.70
C ASN A 895 -17.35 -1.91 -32.94
N SER A 896 -16.60 -2.02 -34.03
CA SER A 896 -17.07 -2.54 -35.32
C SER A 896 -17.43 -4.03 -35.23
N VAL A 897 -16.56 -4.86 -34.63
CA VAL A 897 -16.78 -6.31 -34.51
C VAL A 897 -17.97 -6.63 -33.61
N MET A 898 -18.10 -5.87 -32.51
CA MET A 898 -19.22 -6.01 -31.57
C MET A 898 -20.49 -5.34 -32.07
N THR A 899 -20.44 -4.69 -33.23
CA THR A 899 -21.59 -3.99 -33.82
C THR A 899 -22.26 -3.03 -32.83
N LEU A 900 -21.47 -2.25 -32.11
CA LEU A 900 -21.96 -1.34 -31.07
C LEU A 900 -22.50 -0.06 -31.70
N GLU A 901 -23.76 0.20 -31.47
CA GLU A 901 -24.52 1.37 -31.96
C GLU A 901 -25.01 2.21 -30.78
N GLU A 902 -25.48 3.41 -31.06
CA GLU A 902 -26.03 4.32 -30.04
C GLU A 902 -27.19 3.71 -29.23
N ASP A 903 -27.98 2.86 -29.86
CA ASP A 903 -29.10 2.17 -29.20
C ASP A 903 -28.63 1.16 -28.12
N ASN A 904 -27.36 0.77 -28.13
CA ASN A 904 -26.77 -0.11 -27.12
C ASN A 904 -26.25 0.64 -25.88
N LEU A 905 -26.24 1.98 -25.88
CA LEU A 905 -25.91 2.76 -24.70
C LEU A 905 -26.93 2.47 -23.57
N PRO A 906 -26.47 2.48 -22.30
CA PRO A 906 -27.38 2.29 -21.19
C PRO A 906 -28.52 3.31 -21.21
N LYS A 907 -29.76 2.84 -21.17
CA LYS A 907 -30.90 3.73 -21.04
C LYS A 907 -31.11 4.12 -19.60
N ARG A 908 -30.78 5.38 -19.27
CA ARG A 908 -30.92 5.92 -17.93
C ARG A 908 -32.15 6.76 -17.81
N THR A 909 -33.05 6.35 -16.94
CA THR A 909 -34.28 7.09 -16.59
C THR A 909 -34.08 7.74 -15.24
N ILE A 910 -34.13 9.08 -15.22
CA ILE A 910 -34.06 9.86 -13.99
C ILE A 910 -35.44 9.84 -13.32
N VAL A 911 -35.46 9.45 -12.05
CA VAL A 911 -36.70 9.39 -11.25
C VAL A 911 -36.52 10.22 -9.98
N PRO A 912 -37.58 10.99 -9.56
CA PRO A 912 -37.45 11.77 -8.34
C PRO A 912 -37.36 10.85 -7.12
N LEU A 913 -36.49 11.22 -6.18
CA LEU A 913 -36.34 10.58 -4.87
C LEU A 913 -36.44 11.62 -3.77
N THR A 914 -37.01 11.21 -2.62
CA THR A 914 -36.85 11.98 -1.39
C THR A 914 -35.83 11.24 -0.51
N ILE A 915 -34.73 11.93 -0.17
CA ILE A 915 -33.66 11.36 0.66
C ILE A 915 -33.45 12.26 1.86
N GLU A 916 -33.66 11.72 3.07
CA GLU A 916 -33.46 12.43 4.32
C GLU A 916 -32.38 11.75 5.13
N TYR A 917 -31.34 12.52 5.49
CA TYR A 917 -30.23 12.05 6.33
C TYR A 917 -30.45 12.48 7.78
N SER A 918 -30.37 11.52 8.69
CA SER A 918 -30.40 11.74 10.12
C SER A 918 -29.16 11.12 10.79
N LYS A 919 -29.07 11.15 12.11
CA LYS A 919 -27.87 10.76 12.88
C LYS A 919 -27.21 9.43 12.44
N ASN A 920 -27.98 8.36 12.36
CA ASN A 920 -27.53 7.02 11.93
C ASN A 920 -28.57 6.35 11.04
N THR A 921 -29.38 7.15 10.32
CA THR A 921 -30.43 6.65 9.46
C THR A 921 -30.47 7.44 8.16
N ILE A 922 -30.82 6.76 7.09
CA ILE A 922 -31.16 7.36 5.81
C ILE A 922 -32.59 6.90 5.48
N THR A 923 -33.50 7.84 5.26
CA THR A 923 -34.85 7.54 4.80
C THR A 923 -34.95 7.87 3.33
N ILE A 924 -35.35 6.91 2.51
CA ILE A 924 -35.47 7.04 1.07
C ILE A 924 -36.90 6.70 0.69
N ILE A 925 -37.55 7.59 -0.08
CA ILE A 925 -38.87 7.37 -0.61
C ILE A 925 -38.78 7.32 -2.13
N SER A 926 -39.17 6.18 -2.70
CA SER A 926 -39.24 5.94 -4.15
C SER A 926 -40.62 5.56 -4.60
N GLU A 927 -41.05 6.08 -5.75
CA GLU A 927 -42.27 5.65 -6.42
C GLU A 927 -42.04 4.49 -7.40
N TYR A 928 -40.77 4.10 -7.62
CA TYR A 928 -40.38 3.11 -8.60
C TYR A 928 -39.56 1.98 -7.94
N ASP A 929 -39.59 0.81 -8.56
CA ASP A 929 -38.80 -0.34 -8.17
C ASP A 929 -37.39 -0.30 -8.84
N ASN A 930 -36.42 -0.96 -8.24
CA ASN A 930 -35.05 -1.14 -8.77
C ASN A 930 -34.34 0.19 -9.08
N VAL A 931 -34.45 1.15 -8.17
CA VAL A 931 -33.82 2.48 -8.34
C VAL A 931 -32.44 2.53 -7.71
N ASN A 932 -31.43 2.89 -8.51
CA ASN A 932 -30.14 3.32 -8.01
C ASN A 932 -30.32 4.68 -7.32
N THR A 933 -30.11 4.71 -6.02
CA THR A 933 -30.24 5.92 -5.21
C THR A 933 -29.07 6.88 -5.36
N THR A 934 -28.06 6.52 -6.14
CA THR A 934 -26.76 7.20 -6.24
C THR A 934 -25.99 7.29 -4.91
N ILE A 935 -26.43 6.59 -3.88
CA ILE A 935 -25.76 6.46 -2.60
C ILE A 935 -24.83 5.26 -2.68
N ALA A 936 -23.55 5.44 -2.28
CA ALA A 936 -22.60 4.35 -2.21
C ALA A 936 -23.04 3.31 -1.16
N TYR A 937 -23.15 2.05 -1.58
CA TYR A 937 -23.52 0.96 -0.67
C TYR A 937 -22.42 0.75 0.37
N GLN A 938 -22.82 0.64 1.63
CA GLN A 938 -21.91 0.38 2.74
C GLN A 938 -22.32 -0.90 3.47
N ASP A 939 -21.31 -1.66 3.93
CA ASP A 939 -21.49 -2.92 4.66
C ASP A 939 -22.17 -2.78 6.05
N ILE A 940 -22.34 -1.53 6.51
CA ILE A 940 -23.03 -1.20 7.75
C ILE A 940 -24.52 -0.85 7.56
N PHE A 941 -25.04 -0.95 6.34
CA PHE A 941 -26.43 -0.64 6.04
C PHE A 941 -27.32 -1.81 6.39
N GLU A 942 -28.30 -1.57 7.23
CA GLU A 942 -29.36 -2.51 7.62
C GLU A 942 -30.72 -1.92 7.35
N SER A 943 -31.65 -2.72 6.83
CA SER A 943 -33.02 -2.29 6.54
C SER A 943 -33.98 -3.47 6.64
N ASP A 944 -35.21 -3.20 7.08
CA ASP A 944 -36.33 -4.16 7.01
C ASP A 944 -36.85 -4.35 5.58
N GLN A 945 -36.52 -3.43 4.68
CA GLN A 945 -36.85 -3.49 3.27
C GLN A 945 -35.73 -4.18 2.49
N ASN A 946 -36.06 -4.73 1.33
CA ASN A 946 -35.05 -5.33 0.45
C ASN A 946 -34.12 -4.24 -0.13
N ILE A 947 -32.89 -4.23 0.31
CA ILE A 947 -31.83 -3.36 -0.23
C ILE A 947 -30.77 -4.23 -0.92
N ARG A 948 -30.24 -3.74 -2.03
CA ARG A 948 -29.23 -4.46 -2.84
C ARG A 948 -28.06 -3.53 -3.16
N SER A 949 -26.92 -4.13 -3.41
CA SER A 949 -25.80 -3.41 -4.04
C SER A 949 -25.74 -3.77 -5.52
N MET A 950 -25.67 -2.77 -6.38
CA MET A 950 -25.38 -2.93 -7.80
C MET A 950 -24.38 -1.86 -8.22
N ASN A 951 -23.27 -2.27 -8.80
CA ASN A 951 -22.17 -1.38 -9.20
C ASN A 951 -21.72 -0.46 -8.05
N ASN A 952 -21.68 -0.99 -6.82
CA ASN A 952 -21.35 -0.27 -5.58
C ASN A 952 -22.39 0.76 -5.10
N PHE A 953 -23.56 0.84 -5.74
CA PHE A 953 -24.63 1.73 -5.31
C PHE A 953 -25.74 0.98 -4.59
N LEU A 954 -26.41 1.70 -3.72
CA LEU A 954 -27.59 1.24 -3.01
C LEU A 954 -28.80 1.27 -3.94
N ILE A 955 -29.41 0.11 -4.13
CA ILE A 955 -30.65 -0.05 -4.90
C ILE A 955 -31.81 -0.24 -3.95
N VAL A 956 -32.90 0.48 -4.21
CA VAL A 956 -34.17 0.38 -3.45
C VAL A 956 -35.33 0.10 -4.36
N ASP A 957 -36.36 -0.52 -3.78
CA ASP A 957 -37.64 -0.75 -4.45
C ASP A 957 -38.67 0.32 -4.03
N LYS A 958 -39.81 0.34 -4.68
CA LYS A 958 -40.91 1.26 -4.43
C LYS A 958 -41.40 1.25 -2.98
N GLY A 959 -41.56 2.44 -2.39
CA GLY A 959 -42.02 2.62 -1.03
C GLY A 959 -41.04 3.48 -0.20
N THR A 960 -41.14 3.34 1.11
CA THR A 960 -40.27 4.01 2.06
C THR A 960 -39.27 3.01 2.59
N THR A 961 -37.99 3.22 2.27
CA THR A 961 -36.87 2.43 2.77
C THR A 961 -36.16 3.20 3.88
N VAL A 962 -36.11 2.62 5.06
CA VAL A 962 -35.35 3.18 6.19
C VAL A 962 -34.10 2.35 6.38
N ILE A 963 -32.95 2.97 6.22
CA ILE A 963 -31.63 2.37 6.44
C ILE A 963 -31.14 2.81 7.80
N THR A 964 -30.78 1.85 8.62
CA THR A 964 -30.13 2.07 9.92
C THR A 964 -28.67 1.66 9.83
N MET A 965 -27.81 2.34 10.61
CA MET A 965 -26.39 2.06 10.66
C MET A 965 -25.98 1.77 12.08
N GLU A 966 -25.30 0.65 12.27
CA GLU A 966 -24.74 0.26 13.56
C GLU A 966 -23.21 0.22 13.52
N TYR A 967 -22.61 0.36 14.69
CA TYR A 967 -21.16 0.28 14.81
C TYR A 967 -20.70 -1.15 14.44
N PRO A 968 -19.84 -1.32 13.42
CA PRO A 968 -19.51 -2.63 12.91
C PRO A 968 -18.77 -3.47 13.96
N HIS A 969 -19.20 -4.72 14.13
CA HIS A 969 -18.56 -5.70 15.02
C HIS A 969 -18.40 -5.25 16.48
N LEU A 970 -19.27 -4.40 17.01
CA LEU A 970 -19.16 -3.79 18.33
C LEU A 970 -18.89 -4.81 19.45
N GLY A 971 -19.62 -5.93 19.47
CA GLY A 971 -19.47 -6.97 20.48
C GLY A 971 -18.05 -7.56 20.50
N ALA A 972 -17.51 -7.92 19.34
CA ALA A 972 -16.15 -8.43 19.21
C ALA A 972 -15.10 -7.37 19.57
N ALA A 973 -15.30 -6.13 19.15
CA ALA A 973 -14.43 -5.00 19.46
C ALA A 973 -14.33 -4.74 20.97
N ILE A 974 -15.46 -4.82 21.69
CA ILE A 974 -15.49 -4.71 23.15
C ILE A 974 -14.74 -5.88 23.79
N LEU A 975 -14.93 -7.12 23.31
CA LEU A 975 -14.22 -8.30 23.84
C LEU A 975 -12.70 -8.17 23.64
N VAL A 976 -12.24 -7.73 22.48
CA VAL A 976 -10.82 -7.48 22.20
C VAL A 976 -10.28 -6.41 23.13
N THR A 977 -10.99 -5.30 23.30
CA THR A 977 -10.57 -4.21 24.21
C THR A 977 -10.51 -4.69 25.66
N ALA A 978 -11.52 -5.43 26.12
CA ALA A 978 -11.54 -6.01 27.46
C ALA A 978 -10.36 -6.99 27.66
N SER A 979 -10.06 -7.83 26.68
CA SER A 979 -8.90 -8.73 26.74
C SER A 979 -7.59 -7.95 26.88
N GLY A 980 -7.47 -6.83 26.16
CA GLY A 980 -6.33 -5.90 26.29
C GLY A 980 -6.21 -5.34 27.70
N VAL A 981 -7.31 -4.88 28.30
CA VAL A 981 -7.33 -4.39 29.68
C VAL A 981 -6.87 -5.49 30.65
N PHE A 982 -7.39 -6.70 30.52
CA PHE A 982 -6.98 -7.82 31.39
C PHE A 982 -5.51 -8.19 31.20
N ALA A 983 -5.02 -8.20 29.96
CA ALA A 983 -3.63 -8.49 29.66
C ALA A 983 -2.69 -7.43 30.29
N GLU A 984 -3.02 -6.15 30.16
CA GLU A 984 -2.23 -5.07 30.76
C GLU A 984 -2.24 -5.10 32.28
N LEU A 985 -3.39 -5.35 32.91
CA LEU A 985 -3.48 -5.56 34.36
C LEU A 985 -2.64 -6.76 34.81
N ALA A 986 -2.62 -7.84 34.04
CA ALA A 986 -1.79 -9.02 34.30
C ALA A 986 -0.29 -8.67 34.18
N VAL A 987 0.12 -7.92 33.14
CA VAL A 987 1.52 -7.45 32.97
C VAL A 987 1.94 -6.62 34.17
N ILE A 988 1.14 -5.65 34.56
CA ILE A 988 1.40 -4.79 35.74
C ILE A 988 1.50 -5.64 37.03
N TYR A 989 0.54 -6.53 37.27
CA TYR A 989 0.49 -7.39 38.44
C TYR A 989 1.70 -8.32 38.53
N LEU A 990 2.00 -9.04 37.45
CA LEU A 990 3.12 -10.00 37.42
C LEU A 990 4.46 -9.29 37.64
N PHE A 991 4.62 -8.11 37.06
CA PHE A 991 5.82 -7.32 37.24
C PHE A 991 5.98 -6.81 38.68
N LEU A 992 4.92 -6.28 39.27
CA LEU A 992 4.94 -5.80 40.66
C LEU A 992 5.12 -6.95 41.65
N ARG A 993 4.51 -8.13 41.43
CA ARG A 993 4.63 -9.32 42.28
C ARG A 993 6.07 -9.87 42.29
N LYS A 994 6.70 -10.01 41.13
CA LYS A 994 8.12 -10.45 41.02
C LYS A 994 9.03 -9.51 41.80
N SER A 995 8.76 -8.23 41.76
CA SER A 995 9.51 -7.19 42.46
C SER A 995 9.43 -7.34 43.99
N LYS A 996 8.26 -7.68 44.53
CA LYS A 996 8.09 -7.91 45.98
C LYS A 996 8.80 -9.17 46.50
N LYS A 997 8.91 -10.23 45.67
CA LYS A 997 9.64 -11.46 46.04
C LYS A 997 11.15 -11.27 46.07
N GLN A 998 11.74 -10.39 45.24
CA GLN A 998 13.16 -10.09 45.29
C GLN A 998 13.57 -9.28 46.53
N VAL A 999 12.67 -8.48 47.11
CA VAL A 999 12.90 -7.70 48.33
C VAL A 999 12.79 -8.57 49.60
N ARG A 1000 12.14 -9.73 49.50
CA ARG A 1000 11.88 -10.65 50.66
C ARG A 1000 12.85 -11.83 50.79
N LYS A 1001 14.00 -11.86 50.13
CA LYS A 1001 15.06 -12.81 50.52
C LYS A 1001 15.72 -12.29 51.78
N PRO A 1002 15.54 -12.96 52.93
CA PRO A 1002 16.20 -12.52 54.15
C PRO A 1002 17.71 -12.71 54.02
N ALA A 1003 18.46 -11.75 54.49
CA ALA A 1003 19.88 -11.91 54.72
C ALA A 1003 20.05 -13.16 55.64
N ALA A 1004 20.58 -14.23 55.07
CA ALA A 1004 21.00 -15.38 55.86
C ALA A 1004 22.02 -14.90 56.87
N LYS A 1005 21.70 -15.02 58.15
CA LYS A 1005 22.66 -14.80 59.23
C LYS A 1005 23.83 -15.76 59.03
N VAL A 1006 24.98 -15.26 58.75
CA VAL A 1006 26.21 -16.00 59.00
C VAL A 1006 26.51 -15.96 60.47
N ILE A 1007 26.33 -17.10 61.15
CA ILE A 1007 26.94 -17.39 62.42
C ILE A 1007 28.25 -18.11 62.14
#